data_8e0a2f30ac7abfc92c3579ede1462d89
#
_entry.id   8e0a2f30ac7abfc92c3579ede1462d89
#
_cell.length_a   1.000
_cell.length_b   1.000
_cell.length_c   1.000
_cell.angle_alpha   90.00
_cell.angle_beta   90.00
_cell.angle_gamma   90.00
#
_symmetry.space_group_name_H-M   'P 1'
#
loop_
_entity.id
_entity.type
_entity.pdbx_description
1 polymer ?
#
loop_
_entity_poly.entity_id
_entity_poly.type
_entity_poly.pdbx_seq_one_letter_code
_entity_poly.pdbx_strand_id
1 'polypeptide(L)'
;HKQTIDQMVDQIMAMPERTKIQLLAPVVRGRKGEHVKVLEQARKSGYMRVRIDGNLYELSEEIKLEKNIKHNIDIIVDRLVVKEGIENRLTDSIETVMSLSNGLMTVDVIGGEPVNFSQSFSCPDCGISIDEVEPRSFSFNNPFGACPECFGLGYKMEFDEDLMIPDKSLSISQGAIVVMGWQSCTDKGSFTRAILDALAEEYHFSLDTPFQDYPKEIHVIISYGTDGHEVKGRYKGQRGEGIYDVAFEGLIENVNRRYKETFSEASKAEYETYMRITPCPACKGQRLKKESLAVTVGGLNIYQATNMSIVKFKEFMDGLTLTPMQQTIGASILKEIKARISFLIDVGLDYLSLSRATGTLSGGEAPRIRLATQIGSGLVGVAYILDEPSIGLHQRDNDKLLKTLLHLRDLGNSVLVVEHDEDTMRAADCIVDIGPGAGEHGGQIVAVGTAEEIMKNPESITGAYLSGRLQIPVPDQRRTPTGWITVRGAEENNLKKIDVSFPLGVMTCVTGVSGSGKSSLVNEILYKALAKKLNRARTIPGKHKCIEGVEQLDKIIAIDQSPIGRTPRSNPATYTGVFDLIRDLFASTADAKAKGYNKGSFSSTVNGGRCEACSVDGKIKIEMHFLPDVYVTCAACSSKRYTRATLELTYKGRSIYDDMDRHVA
;
A
#
# COMPACT_ATOMS: atom_id res chain seq x y z
N HIS A 1 -19.48 8.80 -29.85
CA HIS A 1 -19.54 10.27 -29.71
C HIS A 1 -20.76 10.66 -28.90
N LYS A 2 -20.61 11.59 -27.96
CA LYS A 2 -21.74 12.20 -27.25
C LYS A 2 -22.40 13.22 -28.18
N GLN A 3 -23.70 13.08 -28.39
CA GLN A 3 -24.49 14.01 -29.20
C GLN A 3 -25.55 14.66 -28.32
N THR A 4 -25.77 15.96 -28.48
CA THR A 4 -26.89 16.67 -27.86
C THR A 4 -28.18 16.36 -28.65
N ILE A 5 -29.34 16.52 -28.00
CA ILE A 5 -30.65 16.34 -28.65
C ILE A 5 -30.78 17.24 -29.87
N ASP A 6 -30.36 18.50 -29.77
CA ASP A 6 -30.37 19.45 -30.90
C ASP A 6 -29.56 18.95 -32.09
N GLN A 7 -28.34 18.41 -31.82
CA GLN A 7 -27.50 17.83 -32.89
C GLN A 7 -28.15 16.62 -33.53
N MET A 8 -28.90 15.81 -32.77
CA MET A 8 -29.64 14.66 -33.33
C MET A 8 -30.80 15.14 -34.18
N VAL A 9 -31.56 16.14 -33.75
CA VAL A 9 -32.63 16.79 -34.51
C VAL A 9 -32.06 17.34 -35.81
N ASP A 10 -30.97 18.12 -35.77
CA ASP A 10 -30.35 18.70 -36.98
C ASP A 10 -29.91 17.62 -37.96
N GLN A 11 -29.33 16.52 -37.51
CA GLN A 11 -28.91 15.42 -38.38
C GLN A 11 -30.10 14.68 -39.01
N ILE A 12 -31.20 14.50 -38.28
CA ILE A 12 -32.39 13.85 -38.79
C ILE A 12 -33.09 14.79 -39.77
N MET A 13 -33.17 16.08 -39.47
CA MET A 13 -33.73 17.09 -40.40
C MET A 13 -32.92 17.30 -41.68
N ALA A 14 -31.60 16.99 -41.63
CA ALA A 14 -30.75 17.03 -42.83
C ALA A 14 -30.98 15.85 -43.80
N MET A 15 -31.80 14.84 -43.40
CA MET A 15 -32.18 13.75 -44.30
C MET A 15 -33.10 14.27 -45.46
N PRO A 16 -33.20 13.56 -46.61
CA PRO A 16 -34.05 13.98 -47.70
C PRO A 16 -35.50 14.19 -47.27
N GLU A 17 -36.15 15.22 -47.79
CA GLU A 17 -37.56 15.52 -47.53
C GLU A 17 -38.45 14.34 -47.90
N ARG A 18 -39.48 14.05 -47.08
CA ARG A 18 -40.39 12.88 -47.17
C ARG A 18 -39.76 11.54 -46.78
N THR A 19 -38.55 11.50 -46.24
CA THR A 19 -37.99 10.27 -45.67
C THR A 19 -38.86 9.80 -44.52
N LYS A 20 -39.27 8.52 -44.54
CA LYS A 20 -40.06 7.88 -43.47
C LYS A 20 -39.09 7.29 -42.45
N ILE A 21 -39.22 7.67 -41.21
CA ILE A 21 -38.36 7.22 -40.12
C ILE A 21 -39.17 6.64 -38.95
N GLN A 22 -38.57 5.73 -38.24
CA GLN A 22 -39.09 5.22 -36.95
C GLN A 22 -38.04 5.47 -35.85
N LEU A 23 -38.48 6.01 -34.73
CA LEU A 23 -37.61 6.23 -33.57
C LEU A 23 -37.73 5.03 -32.63
N LEU A 24 -36.63 4.35 -32.42
CA LEU A 24 -36.53 3.11 -31.66
C LEU A 24 -35.73 3.34 -30.37
N ALA A 25 -36.30 2.90 -29.25
CA ALA A 25 -35.63 2.86 -27.95
C ALA A 25 -35.13 1.44 -27.66
N PRO A 26 -33.80 1.17 -27.76
CA PRO A 26 -33.24 -0.14 -27.48
C PRO A 26 -33.18 -0.38 -25.96
N VAL A 27 -34.13 -1.19 -25.46
CA VAL A 27 -34.28 -1.47 -24.02
C VAL A 27 -33.62 -2.76 -23.57
N VAL A 28 -33.42 -3.72 -24.47
CA VAL A 28 -32.67 -4.97 -24.25
C VAL A 28 -31.70 -5.20 -25.39
N ARG A 29 -30.45 -5.45 -25.05
CA ARG A 29 -29.39 -5.75 -26.04
C ARG A 29 -28.63 -7.00 -25.67
N GLY A 30 -28.73 -8.02 -26.48
CA GLY A 30 -27.97 -9.26 -26.40
C GLY A 30 -28.07 -10.00 -25.07
N ARG A 31 -29.19 -9.84 -24.34
CA ARG A 31 -29.38 -10.47 -23.02
C ARG A 31 -30.31 -11.68 -23.14
N LYS A 32 -29.92 -12.76 -22.41
CA LYS A 32 -30.76 -13.96 -22.29
C LYS A 32 -31.93 -13.67 -21.34
N GLY A 33 -33.07 -14.22 -21.63
CA GLY A 33 -34.25 -14.13 -20.77
C GLY A 33 -35.55 -13.98 -21.56
N GLU A 34 -36.67 -14.21 -20.91
CA GLU A 34 -38.02 -14.06 -21.49
C GLU A 34 -38.49 -12.58 -21.50
N HIS A 35 -37.80 -11.69 -20.80
CA HIS A 35 -38.00 -10.24 -20.76
C HIS A 35 -39.46 -9.78 -20.52
N VAL A 36 -40.29 -10.63 -19.89
CA VAL A 36 -41.74 -10.39 -19.64
C VAL A 36 -41.98 -9.05 -18.99
N LYS A 37 -41.22 -8.70 -17.95
CA LYS A 37 -41.37 -7.43 -17.21
C LYS A 37 -41.17 -6.20 -18.09
N VAL A 38 -40.18 -6.25 -19.02
CA VAL A 38 -39.88 -5.15 -19.95
C VAL A 38 -41.03 -4.95 -20.92
N LEU A 39 -41.55 -6.05 -21.50
CA LEU A 39 -42.69 -6.02 -22.43
C LEU A 39 -43.99 -5.56 -21.75
N GLU A 40 -44.25 -6.01 -20.49
CA GLU A 40 -45.40 -5.54 -19.72
C GLU A 40 -45.29 -4.06 -19.36
N GLN A 41 -44.10 -3.58 -19.01
CA GLN A 41 -43.89 -2.17 -18.69
C GLN A 41 -44.10 -1.30 -19.95
N ALA A 42 -43.57 -1.71 -21.09
CA ALA A 42 -43.80 -1.03 -22.36
C ALA A 42 -45.30 -0.97 -22.69
N ARG A 43 -46.02 -2.07 -22.51
CA ARG A 43 -47.49 -2.13 -22.70
C ARG A 43 -48.23 -1.18 -21.74
N LYS A 44 -47.88 -1.18 -20.47
CA LYS A 44 -48.50 -0.28 -19.44
C LYS A 44 -48.22 1.20 -19.72
N SER A 45 -47.06 1.51 -20.33
CA SER A 45 -46.68 2.87 -20.75
C SER A 45 -47.36 3.32 -22.05
N GLY A 46 -48.23 2.47 -22.66
CA GLY A 46 -49.02 2.83 -23.83
C GLY A 46 -48.35 2.64 -25.20
N TYR A 47 -47.17 2.03 -25.24
CA TYR A 47 -46.53 1.70 -26.51
C TYR A 47 -47.26 0.55 -27.21
N MET A 48 -47.39 0.63 -28.51
CA MET A 48 -48.17 -0.35 -29.28
C MET A 48 -47.28 -1.43 -29.92
N ARG A 49 -46.03 -1.12 -30.24
CA ARG A 49 -45.17 -1.98 -31.05
C ARG A 49 -43.76 -2.05 -30.52
N VAL A 50 -43.18 -3.23 -30.69
CA VAL A 50 -41.76 -3.49 -30.38
C VAL A 50 -41.12 -4.23 -31.55
N ARG A 51 -39.82 -4.04 -31.75
CA ARG A 51 -39.00 -4.83 -32.64
C ARG A 51 -38.16 -5.78 -31.79
N ILE A 52 -38.29 -7.08 -32.02
CA ILE A 52 -37.54 -8.12 -31.33
C ILE A 52 -36.75 -8.91 -32.34
N ASP A 53 -35.43 -8.93 -32.16
CA ASP A 53 -34.50 -9.62 -33.03
C ASP A 53 -34.71 -9.30 -34.53
N GLY A 54 -35.04 -8.02 -34.81
CA GLY A 54 -35.32 -7.50 -36.16
C GLY A 54 -36.78 -7.65 -36.63
N ASN A 55 -37.62 -8.44 -35.94
CA ASN A 55 -39.01 -8.65 -36.28
C ASN A 55 -39.95 -7.74 -35.52
N LEU A 56 -40.99 -7.25 -36.18
CA LEU A 56 -42.01 -6.37 -35.62
C LEU A 56 -43.09 -7.18 -34.91
N TYR A 57 -43.41 -6.82 -33.67
CA TYR A 57 -44.50 -7.41 -32.87
C TYR A 57 -45.43 -6.33 -32.35
N GLU A 58 -46.71 -6.67 -32.23
CA GLU A 58 -47.68 -5.81 -31.51
C GLU A 58 -47.72 -6.19 -30.02
N LEU A 59 -47.59 -5.21 -29.13
CA LEU A 59 -47.64 -5.44 -27.67
C LEU A 59 -49.03 -5.89 -27.17
N SER A 60 -50.09 -5.81 -28.01
CA SER A 60 -51.40 -6.39 -27.75
C SER A 60 -51.40 -7.92 -27.77
N GLU A 61 -50.43 -8.52 -28.47
CA GLU A 61 -50.30 -9.97 -28.60
C GLU A 61 -49.47 -10.56 -27.46
N GLU A 62 -49.63 -11.88 -27.19
CA GLU A 62 -48.81 -12.60 -26.23
C GLU A 62 -47.46 -12.96 -26.90
N ILE A 63 -46.40 -12.27 -26.45
CA ILE A 63 -45.03 -12.49 -26.98
C ILE A 63 -44.30 -13.43 -26.04
N LYS A 64 -43.94 -14.63 -26.53
CA LYS A 64 -43.14 -15.63 -25.79
C LYS A 64 -41.74 -15.67 -26.35
N LEU A 65 -40.75 -15.37 -25.48
CA LEU A 65 -39.32 -15.38 -25.81
C LEU A 65 -38.63 -16.56 -25.14
N GLU A 66 -37.60 -17.10 -25.78
CA GLU A 66 -36.85 -18.24 -25.27
C GLU A 66 -35.84 -17.78 -24.21
N LYS A 67 -35.92 -18.36 -22.99
CA LYS A 67 -35.10 -18.00 -21.84
C LYS A 67 -33.58 -18.11 -22.08
N ASN A 68 -33.16 -19.06 -22.93
CA ASN A 68 -31.75 -19.39 -23.14
C ASN A 68 -31.10 -18.67 -24.32
N ILE A 69 -31.87 -17.96 -25.12
CA ILE A 69 -31.43 -17.20 -26.31
C ILE A 69 -31.19 -15.75 -25.91
N LYS A 70 -30.24 -15.10 -26.58
CA LYS A 70 -30.00 -13.66 -26.45
C LYS A 70 -30.97 -12.90 -27.34
N HIS A 71 -31.70 -11.97 -26.76
CA HIS A 71 -32.67 -11.13 -27.46
C HIS A 71 -32.25 -9.68 -27.50
N ASN A 72 -32.63 -8.99 -28.58
CA ASN A 72 -32.61 -7.54 -28.72
C ASN A 72 -34.04 -7.03 -28.78
N ILE A 73 -34.41 -6.08 -27.95
CA ILE A 73 -35.76 -5.52 -27.89
C ILE A 73 -35.68 -4.01 -28.03
N ASP A 74 -36.29 -3.46 -29.06
CA ASP A 74 -36.41 -2.04 -29.32
C ASP A 74 -37.87 -1.63 -29.23
N ILE A 75 -38.20 -0.64 -28.42
CA ILE A 75 -39.56 -0.06 -28.36
C ILE A 75 -39.70 0.99 -29.47
N ILE A 76 -40.74 0.91 -30.30
CA ILE A 76 -41.05 1.91 -31.31
C ILE A 76 -41.82 3.04 -30.62
N VAL A 77 -41.15 4.20 -30.49
CA VAL A 77 -41.71 5.36 -29.78
C VAL A 77 -42.54 6.23 -30.71
N ASP A 78 -42.01 6.57 -31.89
CA ASP A 78 -42.75 7.37 -32.87
C ASP A 78 -42.38 6.99 -34.33
N ARG A 79 -43.28 7.34 -35.25
CA ARG A 79 -43.12 7.21 -36.71
C ARG A 79 -43.36 8.56 -37.34
N LEU A 80 -42.34 9.08 -38.00
CA LEU A 80 -42.35 10.41 -38.54
C LEU A 80 -41.99 10.43 -40.03
N VAL A 81 -42.37 11.47 -40.71
CA VAL A 81 -41.92 11.77 -42.06
C VAL A 81 -41.14 13.08 -41.99
N VAL A 82 -39.90 13.07 -42.43
CA VAL A 82 -39.04 14.25 -42.43
C VAL A 82 -39.67 15.32 -43.35
N LYS A 83 -40.05 16.45 -42.76
CA LYS A 83 -40.60 17.63 -43.45
C LYS A 83 -40.39 18.84 -42.56
N GLU A 84 -40.42 20.03 -43.13
CA GLU A 84 -40.34 21.29 -42.37
C GLU A 84 -41.47 21.41 -41.31
N GLY A 85 -41.14 21.85 -40.11
CA GLY A 85 -42.08 22.08 -39.02
C GLY A 85 -42.36 20.89 -38.10
N ILE A 86 -41.58 19.78 -38.18
CA ILE A 86 -41.70 18.64 -37.26
C ILE A 86 -40.72 18.69 -36.09
N GLU A 87 -39.85 19.72 -36.03
CA GLU A 87 -38.71 19.81 -35.10
C GLU A 87 -39.15 19.63 -33.65
N ASN A 88 -40.21 20.33 -33.20
CA ASN A 88 -40.70 20.23 -31.81
C ASN A 88 -41.17 18.81 -31.48
N ARG A 89 -41.97 18.18 -32.38
CA ARG A 89 -42.44 16.80 -32.16
C ARG A 89 -41.29 15.81 -32.20
N LEU A 90 -40.30 16.03 -33.08
CA LEU A 90 -39.10 15.20 -33.17
C LEU A 90 -38.28 15.30 -31.89
N THR A 91 -38.10 16.50 -31.31
CA THR A 91 -37.42 16.73 -30.04
C THR A 91 -38.09 15.99 -28.89
N ASP A 92 -39.40 16.13 -28.73
CA ASP A 92 -40.19 15.44 -27.68
C ASP A 92 -40.08 13.92 -27.81
N SER A 93 -40.11 13.42 -29.03
CA SER A 93 -39.98 11.98 -29.29
C SER A 93 -38.56 11.48 -29.00
N ILE A 94 -37.52 12.26 -29.34
CA ILE A 94 -36.12 11.93 -29.01
C ILE A 94 -35.91 11.93 -27.49
N GLU A 95 -36.41 12.92 -26.76
CA GLU A 95 -36.35 12.94 -25.28
C GLU A 95 -36.98 11.72 -24.65
N THR A 96 -38.14 11.30 -25.16
CA THR A 96 -38.81 10.09 -24.74
C THR A 96 -37.97 8.84 -24.98
N VAL A 97 -37.42 8.70 -26.20
CA VAL A 97 -36.53 7.57 -26.56
C VAL A 97 -35.30 7.53 -25.62
N MET A 98 -34.65 8.68 -25.43
CA MET A 98 -33.44 8.78 -24.60
C MET A 98 -33.70 8.40 -23.13
N SER A 99 -34.84 8.81 -22.61
CA SER A 99 -35.29 8.42 -21.25
C SER A 99 -35.53 6.93 -21.11
N LEU A 100 -36.14 6.28 -22.10
CA LEU A 100 -36.46 4.84 -22.10
C LEU A 100 -35.23 3.94 -22.25
N SER A 101 -34.26 4.37 -23.05
CA SER A 101 -33.12 3.57 -23.49
C SER A 101 -31.79 3.93 -22.78
N ASN A 102 -31.84 4.77 -21.74
CA ASN A 102 -30.65 5.31 -21.07
C ASN A 102 -29.68 6.00 -22.06
N GLY A 103 -30.23 6.87 -22.90
CA GLY A 103 -29.45 7.73 -23.78
C GLY A 103 -29.05 7.11 -25.14
N LEU A 104 -29.72 6.05 -25.58
CA LEU A 104 -29.52 5.43 -26.87
C LEU A 104 -30.75 5.55 -27.75
N MET A 105 -30.58 5.81 -29.06
CA MET A 105 -31.63 5.84 -30.05
C MET A 105 -31.19 5.21 -31.36
N THR A 106 -32.06 4.43 -31.95
CA THR A 106 -31.90 4.00 -33.33
C THR A 106 -32.98 4.64 -34.18
N VAL A 107 -32.59 5.36 -35.21
CA VAL A 107 -33.50 5.88 -36.23
C VAL A 107 -33.49 4.89 -37.40
N ASP A 108 -34.58 4.16 -37.55
CA ASP A 108 -34.77 3.21 -38.62
C ASP A 108 -35.37 3.94 -39.83
N VAL A 109 -34.57 4.06 -40.89
CA VAL A 109 -34.96 4.72 -42.12
C VAL A 109 -35.64 3.68 -43.03
N ILE A 110 -36.92 3.85 -43.30
CA ILE A 110 -37.68 2.88 -44.09
C ILE A 110 -37.15 2.87 -45.54
N GLY A 111 -36.50 1.76 -45.92
CA GLY A 111 -35.84 1.61 -47.20
C GLY A 111 -34.38 2.08 -47.24
N GLY A 112 -33.79 2.40 -46.10
CA GLY A 112 -32.39 2.79 -45.94
C GLY A 112 -31.72 2.03 -44.78
N GLU A 113 -30.50 2.42 -44.45
CA GLU A 113 -29.79 1.86 -43.32
C GLU A 113 -30.20 2.57 -42.01
N PRO A 114 -30.29 1.86 -40.87
CA PRO A 114 -30.59 2.47 -39.58
C PRO A 114 -29.43 3.35 -39.11
N VAL A 115 -29.74 4.49 -38.52
CA VAL A 115 -28.75 5.43 -37.94
C VAL A 115 -28.85 5.38 -36.43
N ASN A 116 -27.71 5.15 -35.76
CA ASN A 116 -27.64 5.08 -34.32
C ASN A 116 -27.14 6.39 -33.71
N PHE A 117 -27.85 6.86 -32.71
CA PHE A 117 -27.52 8.06 -31.93
C PHE A 117 -27.29 7.70 -30.47
N SER A 118 -26.42 8.43 -29.82
CA SER A 118 -26.14 8.25 -28.41
C SER A 118 -25.91 9.57 -27.69
N GLN A 119 -26.61 9.75 -26.58
CA GLN A 119 -26.41 10.84 -25.66
C GLN A 119 -25.28 10.53 -24.66
N SER A 120 -25.00 9.24 -24.43
CA SER A 120 -23.87 8.73 -23.65
C SER A 120 -22.85 8.06 -24.56
N PHE A 121 -21.62 7.82 -24.05
CA PHE A 121 -20.59 7.07 -24.76
C PHE A 121 -20.97 5.59 -24.82
N SER A 122 -21.78 5.21 -25.81
CA SER A 122 -22.12 3.80 -26.05
C SER A 122 -21.66 3.35 -27.44
N CYS A 123 -21.30 2.08 -27.51
CA CYS A 123 -20.98 1.44 -28.77
C CYS A 123 -22.26 0.81 -29.34
N PRO A 124 -22.71 1.21 -30.53
CA PRO A 124 -23.88 0.60 -31.17
C PRO A 124 -23.67 -0.88 -31.50
N ASP A 125 -22.42 -1.29 -31.78
CA ASP A 125 -22.12 -2.66 -32.24
C ASP A 125 -22.06 -3.66 -31.08
N CYS A 126 -21.41 -3.33 -29.97
CA CYS A 126 -21.21 -4.25 -28.84
C CYS A 126 -22.11 -3.98 -27.64
N GLY A 127 -22.90 -2.91 -27.64
CA GLY A 127 -23.84 -2.56 -26.57
C GLY A 127 -23.20 -2.10 -25.26
N ILE A 128 -21.87 -1.88 -25.24
CA ILE A 128 -21.17 -1.32 -24.07
C ILE A 128 -21.58 0.14 -23.94
N SER A 129 -22.19 0.50 -22.81
CA SER A 129 -22.44 1.88 -22.42
C SER A 129 -21.39 2.28 -21.39
N ILE A 130 -20.73 3.40 -21.63
CA ILE A 130 -19.78 4.00 -20.71
C ILE A 130 -20.49 5.21 -20.08
N ASP A 131 -20.52 5.26 -18.75
CA ASP A 131 -21.01 6.41 -18.01
C ASP A 131 -20.25 7.68 -18.39
N GLU A 132 -20.81 8.84 -18.10
CA GLU A 132 -20.15 10.11 -18.38
C GLU A 132 -18.76 10.14 -17.72
N VAL A 133 -17.73 10.42 -18.53
CA VAL A 133 -16.34 10.46 -18.06
C VAL A 133 -16.12 11.75 -17.29
N GLU A 134 -16.09 11.65 -15.98
CA GLU A 134 -15.83 12.74 -15.05
C GLU A 134 -14.46 12.58 -14.38
N PRO A 135 -13.91 13.59 -13.69
CA PRO A 135 -12.64 13.47 -12.96
C PRO A 135 -12.63 12.29 -11.97
N ARG A 136 -13.77 11.97 -11.34
CA ARG A 136 -13.90 10.82 -10.44
C ARG A 136 -13.70 9.46 -11.12
N SER A 137 -13.90 9.38 -12.44
CA SER A 137 -13.66 8.15 -13.21
C SER A 137 -12.17 7.81 -13.31
N PHE A 138 -11.27 8.75 -13.06
CA PHE A 138 -9.82 8.56 -13.02
C PHE A 138 -9.25 8.38 -11.63
N SER A 139 -10.10 8.33 -10.59
CA SER A 139 -9.68 8.11 -9.21
C SER A 139 -9.77 6.62 -8.85
N PHE A 140 -8.65 6.04 -8.46
CA PHE A 140 -8.62 4.67 -7.95
C PHE A 140 -9.14 4.56 -6.50
N ASN A 141 -9.34 5.68 -5.80
CA ASN A 141 -9.97 5.72 -4.46
C ASN A 141 -11.49 5.90 -4.54
N ASN A 142 -12.05 6.00 -5.74
CA ASN A 142 -13.48 6.19 -5.95
C ASN A 142 -14.06 4.97 -6.67
N PRO A 143 -15.18 4.38 -6.23
CA PRO A 143 -15.80 3.22 -6.88
C PRO A 143 -16.14 3.43 -8.36
N PHE A 144 -16.34 4.68 -8.81
CA PHE A 144 -16.60 4.99 -10.22
C PHE A 144 -15.40 4.71 -11.12
N GLY A 145 -14.17 4.95 -10.63
CA GLY A 145 -12.94 4.75 -11.40
C GLY A 145 -12.15 3.50 -11.02
N ALA A 146 -12.27 3.04 -9.78
CA ALA A 146 -11.51 1.92 -9.25
C ALA A 146 -11.83 0.59 -9.96
N CYS A 147 -10.82 -0.24 -10.17
CA CYS A 147 -11.01 -1.61 -10.62
C CYS A 147 -11.93 -2.37 -9.65
N PRO A 148 -13.03 -3.00 -10.13
CA PRO A 148 -14.01 -3.63 -9.24
C PRO A 148 -13.46 -4.87 -8.50
N GLU A 149 -12.40 -5.51 -9.01
CA GLU A 149 -11.82 -6.68 -8.36
C GLU A 149 -10.84 -6.37 -7.23
N CYS A 150 -10.01 -5.34 -7.40
CA CYS A 150 -9.03 -4.96 -6.39
C CYS A 150 -9.38 -3.65 -5.66
N PHE A 151 -10.54 -3.08 -5.92
CA PHE A 151 -11.01 -1.82 -5.32
C PHE A 151 -9.98 -0.69 -5.41
N GLY A 152 -9.23 -0.63 -6.53
CA GLY A 152 -8.22 0.38 -6.76
C GLY A 152 -6.85 0.13 -6.12
N LEU A 153 -6.64 -1.01 -5.45
CA LEU A 153 -5.34 -1.38 -4.88
C LEU A 153 -4.29 -1.70 -5.96
N GLY A 154 -4.71 -2.29 -7.08
CA GLY A 154 -3.83 -2.72 -8.16
C GLY A 154 -3.18 -4.09 -7.93
N TYR A 155 -3.33 -4.66 -6.75
CA TYR A 155 -2.79 -5.96 -6.37
C TYR A 155 -3.78 -6.75 -5.54
N LYS A 156 -3.52 -8.05 -5.40
CA LYS A 156 -4.17 -8.93 -4.44
C LYS A 156 -3.10 -9.47 -3.49
N MET A 157 -3.50 -9.67 -2.24
CA MET A 157 -2.71 -10.38 -1.25
C MET A 157 -3.28 -11.80 -1.15
N GLU A 158 -2.49 -12.78 -1.51
CA GLU A 158 -2.90 -14.17 -1.53
C GLU A 158 -1.90 -15.00 -0.72
N PHE A 159 -2.41 -15.98 0.05
CA PHE A 159 -1.54 -16.89 0.78
C PHE A 159 -0.69 -17.70 -0.19
N ASP A 160 0.59 -17.81 0.11
CA ASP A 160 1.59 -18.44 -0.75
C ASP A 160 2.14 -19.70 -0.08
N GLU A 161 2.05 -20.84 -0.78
CA GLU A 161 2.57 -22.11 -0.30
C GLU A 161 4.06 -22.03 0.03
N ASP A 162 4.87 -21.34 -0.78
CA ASP A 162 6.32 -21.23 -0.56
C ASP A 162 6.66 -20.42 0.70
N LEU A 163 5.78 -19.55 1.17
CA LEU A 163 5.94 -18.83 2.43
C LEU A 163 5.43 -19.65 3.62
N MET A 164 4.43 -20.49 3.41
CA MET A 164 3.88 -21.39 4.43
C MET A 164 4.75 -22.63 4.62
N ILE A 165 5.45 -23.07 3.56
CA ILE A 165 6.36 -24.23 3.52
C ILE A 165 7.69 -23.79 2.90
N PRO A 166 8.51 -23.02 3.63
CA PRO A 166 9.70 -22.36 3.08
C PRO A 166 10.85 -23.32 2.79
N ASP A 167 10.92 -24.45 3.48
CA ASP A 167 11.92 -25.49 3.26
C ASP A 167 11.23 -26.80 2.86
N LYS A 168 11.09 -26.99 1.55
CA LYS A 168 10.44 -28.17 0.98
C LYS A 168 11.32 -29.45 1.07
N SER A 169 12.58 -29.33 1.49
CA SER A 169 13.45 -30.49 1.77
C SER A 169 13.10 -31.18 3.09
N LEU A 170 12.36 -30.50 3.97
CA LEU A 170 11.86 -31.03 5.21
C LEU A 170 10.56 -31.80 4.96
N SER A 171 10.33 -32.82 5.77
CA SER A 171 9.03 -33.50 5.85
C SER A 171 8.08 -32.74 6.78
N ILE A 172 6.79 -33.06 6.71
CA ILE A 172 5.77 -32.48 7.62
C ILE A 172 6.10 -32.82 9.07
N SER A 173 6.54 -34.05 9.34
CA SER A 173 6.99 -34.51 10.67
C SER A 173 8.22 -33.72 11.17
N GLN A 174 9.05 -33.22 10.29
CA GLN A 174 10.23 -32.41 10.62
C GLN A 174 9.92 -30.90 10.72
N GLY A 175 8.67 -30.49 10.46
CA GLY A 175 8.24 -29.11 10.57
C GLY A 175 8.33 -28.29 9.28
N ALA A 176 8.11 -28.90 8.12
CA ALA A 176 8.01 -28.20 6.85
C ALA A 176 6.96 -27.09 6.88
N ILE A 177 5.80 -27.32 7.55
CA ILE A 177 4.71 -26.34 7.69
C ILE A 177 5.02 -25.42 8.88
N VAL A 178 5.21 -24.12 8.60
CA VAL A 178 5.60 -23.12 9.60
C VAL A 178 4.47 -22.16 10.00
N VAL A 179 3.29 -22.33 9.43
CA VAL A 179 2.14 -21.43 9.63
C VAL A 179 1.60 -21.51 11.04
N MET A 180 1.25 -20.37 11.61
CA MET A 180 0.60 -20.26 12.91
C MET A 180 -0.65 -21.15 12.99
N GLY A 181 -0.70 -21.98 14.04
CA GLY A 181 -1.76 -22.96 14.26
C GLY A 181 -1.54 -24.31 13.58
N TRP A 182 -0.53 -24.47 12.71
CA TRP A 182 -0.13 -25.74 12.10
C TRP A 182 1.27 -26.22 12.53
N GLN A 183 2.04 -25.40 13.24
CA GLN A 183 3.37 -25.76 13.76
C GLN A 183 3.36 -26.99 14.67
N SER A 184 2.24 -27.23 15.36
CA SER A 184 2.06 -28.40 16.22
C SER A 184 1.89 -29.72 15.46
N CYS A 185 1.88 -29.72 14.12
CA CYS A 185 1.81 -30.95 13.32
C CYS A 185 3.04 -31.86 13.49
N THR A 186 4.13 -31.36 14.06
CA THR A 186 5.29 -32.17 14.48
C THR A 186 5.03 -33.00 15.73
N ASP A 187 4.06 -32.60 16.55
CA ASP A 187 3.68 -33.32 17.79
C ASP A 187 2.59 -34.33 17.50
N LYS A 188 2.90 -35.62 17.74
CA LYS A 188 1.99 -36.77 17.52
C LYS A 188 0.70 -36.70 18.35
N GLY A 189 0.68 -35.90 19.42
CA GLY A 189 -0.51 -35.69 20.26
C GLY A 189 -1.38 -34.52 19.86
N SER A 190 -1.01 -33.75 18.82
CA SER A 190 -1.75 -32.57 18.40
C SER A 190 -2.92 -32.87 17.48
N PHE A 191 -3.96 -32.03 17.54
CA PHE A 191 -5.13 -32.15 16.65
C PHE A 191 -4.77 -31.96 15.18
N THR A 192 -3.87 -31.02 14.87
CA THR A 192 -3.38 -30.77 13.50
C THR A 192 -2.63 -31.97 12.94
N ARG A 193 -1.86 -32.67 13.79
CA ARG A 193 -1.19 -33.93 13.39
C ARG A 193 -2.21 -35.01 13.10
N ALA A 194 -3.22 -35.18 13.93
CA ALA A 194 -4.26 -36.18 13.73
C ALA A 194 -5.02 -36.00 12.40
N ILE A 195 -5.27 -34.76 11.97
CA ILE A 195 -5.84 -34.46 10.65
C ILE A 195 -4.92 -34.94 9.53
N LEU A 196 -3.63 -34.62 9.62
CA LEU A 196 -2.65 -34.97 8.60
C LEU A 196 -2.38 -36.50 8.56
N ASP A 197 -2.39 -37.18 9.72
CA ASP A 197 -2.28 -38.64 9.79
C ASP A 197 -3.48 -39.32 9.11
N ALA A 198 -4.70 -38.78 9.29
CA ALA A 198 -5.90 -39.28 8.61
C ALA A 198 -5.84 -39.09 7.09
N LEU A 199 -5.36 -37.96 6.62
CA LEU A 199 -5.11 -37.73 5.20
C LEU A 199 -4.04 -38.65 4.64
N ALA A 200 -2.96 -38.88 5.39
CA ALA A 200 -1.88 -39.79 5.01
C ALA A 200 -2.35 -41.22 4.87
N GLU A 201 -3.27 -41.70 5.75
CA GLU A 201 -3.90 -43.03 5.69
C GLU A 201 -4.83 -43.15 4.47
N GLU A 202 -5.71 -42.16 4.25
CA GLU A 202 -6.69 -42.19 3.15
C GLU A 202 -6.05 -42.10 1.77
N TYR A 203 -5.09 -41.18 1.60
CA TYR A 203 -4.43 -40.91 0.31
C TYR A 203 -3.08 -41.63 0.14
N HIS A 204 -2.74 -42.53 1.04
CA HIS A 204 -1.57 -43.41 0.97
C HIS A 204 -0.23 -42.70 0.79
N PHE A 205 0.03 -41.65 1.59
CA PHE A 205 1.33 -40.96 1.63
C PHE A 205 1.92 -40.97 3.05
N SER A 206 3.22 -40.67 3.18
CA SER A 206 3.89 -40.61 4.48
C SER A 206 4.23 -39.20 4.86
N LEU A 207 3.94 -38.83 6.12
CA LEU A 207 4.30 -37.50 6.66
C LEU A 207 5.82 -37.34 6.89
N ASP A 208 6.59 -38.40 6.75
CA ASP A 208 8.05 -38.42 6.88
C ASP A 208 8.76 -38.19 5.53
N THR A 209 8.01 -38.18 4.42
CA THR A 209 8.55 -37.85 3.09
C THR A 209 8.82 -36.36 2.99
N PRO A 210 9.98 -35.93 2.43
CA PRO A 210 10.23 -34.51 2.13
C PRO A 210 9.10 -33.92 1.29
N PHE A 211 8.68 -32.69 1.61
CA PHE A 211 7.52 -32.07 0.96
C PHE A 211 7.66 -31.96 -0.56
N GLN A 212 8.88 -31.68 -1.06
CA GLN A 212 9.18 -31.60 -2.48
C GLN A 212 9.01 -32.93 -3.24
N ASP A 213 9.06 -34.06 -2.55
CA ASP A 213 9.02 -35.38 -3.15
C ASP A 213 7.59 -35.95 -3.23
N TYR A 214 6.58 -35.21 -2.74
CA TYR A 214 5.19 -35.61 -2.89
C TYR A 214 4.73 -35.53 -4.35
N PRO A 215 3.84 -36.44 -4.79
CA PRO A 215 3.11 -36.30 -6.04
C PRO A 215 2.27 -35.02 -6.07
N LYS A 216 2.00 -34.46 -7.26
CA LYS A 216 1.20 -33.24 -7.42
C LYS A 216 -0.18 -33.31 -6.77
N GLU A 217 -0.79 -34.49 -6.78
CA GLU A 217 -2.10 -34.75 -6.18
C GLU A 217 -2.07 -34.53 -4.65
N ILE A 218 -1.02 -34.99 -3.99
CA ILE A 218 -0.84 -34.81 -2.55
C ILE A 218 -0.56 -33.31 -2.23
N HIS A 219 0.23 -32.62 -3.06
CA HIS A 219 0.41 -31.16 -2.94
C HIS A 219 -0.92 -30.42 -2.99
N VAL A 220 -1.79 -30.78 -3.95
CA VAL A 220 -3.11 -30.15 -4.08
C VAL A 220 -3.97 -30.43 -2.86
N ILE A 221 -4.01 -31.66 -2.36
CA ILE A 221 -4.79 -32.02 -1.17
C ILE A 221 -4.30 -31.25 0.06
N ILE A 222 -3.01 -31.19 0.30
CA ILE A 222 -2.46 -30.48 1.46
C ILE A 222 -2.71 -28.98 1.36
N SER A 223 -2.53 -28.39 0.18
CA SER A 223 -2.65 -26.93 -0.01
C SER A 223 -4.10 -26.47 -0.15
N TYR A 224 -4.95 -27.19 -0.90
CA TYR A 224 -6.30 -26.76 -1.28
C TYR A 224 -7.43 -27.64 -0.74
N GLY A 225 -7.11 -28.78 -0.10
CA GLY A 225 -8.07 -29.62 0.57
C GLY A 225 -8.62 -30.77 -0.25
N THR A 226 -9.64 -31.45 0.33
CA THR A 226 -10.24 -32.68 -0.18
C THR A 226 -11.51 -32.45 -1.01
N ASP A 227 -11.82 -31.23 -1.40
CA ASP A 227 -13.02 -30.83 -2.15
C ASP A 227 -14.33 -31.37 -1.56
N GLY A 228 -14.43 -31.31 -0.23
CA GLY A 228 -15.58 -31.78 0.53
C GLY A 228 -15.61 -33.28 0.85
N HIS A 229 -14.60 -34.06 0.41
CA HIS A 229 -14.50 -35.47 0.81
C HIS A 229 -14.12 -35.58 2.29
N GLU A 230 -14.95 -36.29 3.08
CA GLU A 230 -14.75 -36.49 4.51
C GLU A 230 -13.78 -37.63 4.77
N VAL A 231 -12.77 -37.36 5.58
CA VAL A 231 -11.74 -38.33 6.01
C VAL A 231 -11.94 -38.67 7.48
N LYS A 232 -11.88 -39.94 7.83
CA LYS A 232 -12.05 -40.42 9.20
C LYS A 232 -10.76 -40.27 10.00
N GLY A 233 -10.75 -39.31 10.91
CA GLY A 233 -9.63 -39.08 11.82
C GLY A 233 -9.82 -39.70 13.19
N ARG A 234 -8.72 -40.17 13.79
CA ARG A 234 -8.68 -40.61 15.18
C ARG A 234 -7.80 -39.65 15.97
N TYR A 235 -8.38 -39.03 16.98
CA TYR A 235 -7.64 -38.15 17.88
C TYR A 235 -7.56 -38.75 19.26
N LYS A 236 -6.33 -38.85 19.81
CA LYS A 236 -6.08 -39.29 21.17
C LYS A 236 -5.44 -38.15 21.95
N GLY A 237 -6.23 -37.40 22.68
CA GLY A 237 -5.78 -36.27 23.51
C GLY A 237 -5.82 -36.63 25.00
N GLN A 238 -5.35 -35.69 25.82
CA GLN A 238 -5.34 -35.82 27.30
C GLN A 238 -6.75 -36.02 27.92
N ARG A 239 -7.83 -35.70 27.18
CA ARG A 239 -9.23 -35.79 27.63
C ARG A 239 -10.00 -36.96 27.03
N GLY A 240 -9.36 -37.88 26.29
CA GLY A 240 -10.00 -39.03 25.67
C GLY A 240 -9.62 -39.26 24.20
N GLU A 241 -10.14 -40.36 23.67
CA GLU A 241 -10.04 -40.72 22.24
C GLU A 241 -11.37 -40.40 21.57
N GLY A 242 -11.32 -39.83 20.35
CA GLY A 242 -12.50 -39.53 19.54
C GLY A 242 -12.26 -39.89 18.06
N ILE A 243 -13.32 -40.38 17.41
CA ILE A 243 -13.37 -40.50 15.94
C ILE A 243 -14.19 -39.31 15.44
N TYR A 244 -13.70 -38.68 14.39
CA TYR A 244 -14.38 -37.57 13.75
C TYR A 244 -14.24 -37.66 12.23
N ASP A 245 -15.26 -37.23 11.54
CA ASP A 245 -15.23 -37.06 10.09
C ASP A 245 -14.89 -35.60 9.77
N VAL A 246 -13.84 -35.39 8.99
CA VAL A 246 -13.37 -34.03 8.61
C VAL A 246 -13.21 -33.92 7.11
N ALA A 247 -13.95 -33.04 6.50
CA ALA A 247 -13.61 -32.53 5.18
C ALA A 247 -12.48 -31.52 5.33
N PHE A 248 -11.27 -31.88 4.92
CA PHE A 248 -10.11 -30.99 5.04
C PHE A 248 -10.17 -29.88 4.00
N GLU A 249 -10.28 -28.64 4.47
CA GLU A 249 -10.41 -27.44 3.62
C GLU A 249 -9.09 -27.02 2.92
N GLY A 250 -7.98 -27.67 3.24
CA GLY A 250 -6.65 -27.29 2.75
C GLY A 250 -5.95 -26.26 3.63
N LEU A 251 -4.63 -26.23 3.56
CA LEU A 251 -3.82 -25.33 4.37
C LEU A 251 -4.10 -23.87 4.03
N ILE A 252 -4.22 -23.53 2.74
CA ILE A 252 -4.44 -22.15 2.25
C ILE A 252 -5.80 -21.62 2.71
N GLU A 253 -6.89 -22.38 2.48
CA GLU A 253 -8.23 -21.94 2.87
C GLU A 253 -8.41 -21.90 4.39
N ASN A 254 -7.83 -22.86 5.12
CA ASN A 254 -7.84 -22.84 6.59
C ASN A 254 -7.21 -21.57 7.14
N VAL A 255 -6.04 -21.19 6.62
CA VAL A 255 -5.32 -19.98 7.04
C VAL A 255 -6.07 -18.73 6.62
N ASN A 256 -6.66 -18.70 5.42
CA ASN A 256 -7.48 -17.60 4.91
C ASN A 256 -8.72 -17.37 5.79
N ARG A 257 -9.41 -18.44 6.19
CA ARG A 257 -10.54 -18.36 7.11
C ARG A 257 -10.10 -17.80 8.48
N ARG A 258 -9.02 -18.35 9.07
CA ARG A 258 -8.49 -17.87 10.36
C ARG A 258 -8.07 -16.40 10.31
N TYR A 259 -7.47 -15.95 9.21
CA TYR A 259 -7.12 -14.54 9.00
C TYR A 259 -8.35 -13.63 8.99
N LYS A 260 -9.44 -14.07 8.35
CA LYS A 260 -10.70 -13.31 8.32
C LYS A 260 -11.43 -13.29 9.66
N GLU A 261 -11.36 -14.38 10.43
CA GLU A 261 -12.07 -14.54 11.70
C GLU A 261 -11.33 -13.93 12.91
N THR A 262 -10.02 -13.71 12.80
CA THR A 262 -9.25 -13.18 13.94
C THR A 262 -9.48 -11.67 14.14
N PHE A 263 -9.69 -11.27 15.39
CA PHE A 263 -9.77 -9.85 15.81
C PHE A 263 -8.42 -9.32 16.33
N SER A 264 -7.41 -10.18 16.45
CA SER A 264 -6.08 -9.80 16.95
C SER A 264 -5.22 -9.22 15.84
N GLU A 265 -4.87 -7.95 15.93
CA GLU A 265 -3.98 -7.29 14.98
C GLU A 265 -2.59 -7.97 14.91
N ALA A 266 -2.09 -8.49 16.05
CA ALA A 266 -0.84 -9.24 16.08
C ALA A 266 -0.94 -10.54 15.26
N SER A 267 -2.06 -11.28 15.40
CA SER A 267 -2.31 -12.49 14.62
C SER A 267 -2.51 -12.20 13.13
N LYS A 268 -3.19 -11.11 12.79
CA LYS A 268 -3.32 -10.67 11.39
C LYS A 268 -1.95 -10.38 10.78
N ALA A 269 -1.13 -9.59 11.47
CA ALA A 269 0.22 -9.27 11.02
C ALA A 269 1.09 -10.53 10.83
N GLU A 270 0.96 -11.53 11.71
CA GLU A 270 1.64 -12.82 11.54
C GLU A 270 1.14 -13.56 10.29
N TYR A 271 -0.18 -13.65 10.06
CA TYR A 271 -0.73 -14.27 8.85
C TYR A 271 -0.31 -13.55 7.57
N GLU A 272 -0.23 -12.22 7.58
CA GLU A 272 0.20 -11.43 6.42
C GLU A 272 1.65 -11.74 6.00
N THR A 273 2.49 -12.26 6.91
CA THR A 273 3.84 -12.71 6.56
C THR A 273 3.85 -13.91 5.61
N TYR A 274 2.75 -14.66 5.50
CA TYR A 274 2.57 -15.79 4.59
C TYR A 274 1.86 -15.41 3.28
N MET A 275 1.61 -14.11 3.06
CA MET A 275 0.97 -13.61 1.84
C MET A 275 2.00 -13.08 0.84
N ARG A 276 1.73 -13.34 -0.43
CA ARG A 276 2.43 -12.72 -1.55
C ARG A 276 1.54 -11.66 -2.17
N ILE A 277 2.15 -10.53 -2.53
CA ILE A 277 1.49 -9.47 -3.28
C ILE A 277 1.62 -9.79 -4.77
N THR A 278 0.50 -10.04 -5.44
CA THR A 278 0.44 -10.31 -6.88
C THR A 278 -0.32 -9.19 -7.60
N PRO A 279 0.09 -8.79 -8.81
CA PRO A 279 -0.70 -7.83 -9.59
C PRO A 279 -2.13 -8.34 -9.79
N CYS A 280 -3.13 -7.47 -9.62
CA CYS A 280 -4.52 -7.83 -9.83
C CYS A 280 -4.72 -8.37 -11.26
N PRO A 281 -5.31 -9.55 -11.46
CA PRO A 281 -5.46 -10.17 -12.77
C PRO A 281 -6.36 -9.37 -13.72
N ALA A 282 -7.37 -8.66 -13.20
CA ALA A 282 -8.29 -7.87 -14.01
C ALA A 282 -7.68 -6.58 -14.55
N CYS A 283 -7.02 -5.77 -13.67
CA CYS A 283 -6.42 -4.50 -14.07
C CYS A 283 -4.91 -4.58 -14.32
N LYS A 284 -4.27 -5.72 -14.08
CA LYS A 284 -2.81 -5.94 -14.26
C LYS A 284 -1.95 -4.87 -13.56
N GLY A 285 -2.36 -4.47 -12.35
CA GLY A 285 -1.69 -3.44 -11.59
C GLY A 285 -2.11 -1.99 -11.89
N GLN A 286 -2.97 -1.76 -12.87
CA GLN A 286 -3.32 -0.40 -13.34
C GLN A 286 -4.37 0.29 -12.46
N ARG A 287 -4.98 -0.37 -11.50
CA ARG A 287 -5.85 0.17 -10.44
C ARG A 287 -7.22 0.68 -10.89
N LEU A 288 -7.40 0.99 -12.16
CA LEU A 288 -8.60 1.62 -12.73
C LEU A 288 -9.41 0.65 -13.59
N LYS A 289 -10.66 1.01 -13.87
CA LYS A 289 -11.54 0.33 -14.83
C LYS A 289 -10.97 0.47 -16.25
N LYS A 290 -11.32 -0.47 -17.13
CA LYS A 290 -10.89 -0.48 -18.53
C LYS A 290 -11.36 0.74 -19.30
N GLU A 291 -12.57 1.23 -18.99
CA GLU A 291 -13.18 2.42 -19.59
C GLU A 291 -12.36 3.68 -19.30
N SER A 292 -11.93 3.85 -18.05
CA SER A 292 -11.05 4.96 -17.62
C SER A 292 -9.68 4.88 -18.30
N LEU A 293 -9.14 3.67 -18.46
CA LEU A 293 -7.85 3.43 -19.12
C LEU A 293 -7.91 3.59 -20.65
N ALA A 294 -9.11 3.53 -21.24
CA ALA A 294 -9.29 3.76 -22.67
C ALA A 294 -9.17 5.25 -23.06
N VAL A 295 -9.29 6.17 -22.09
CA VAL A 295 -9.12 7.60 -22.33
C VAL A 295 -7.63 7.93 -22.39
N THR A 296 -7.19 8.56 -23.48
CA THR A 296 -5.78 8.90 -23.70
C THR A 296 -5.59 10.39 -23.95
N VAL A 297 -4.44 10.90 -23.50
CA VAL A 297 -3.94 12.25 -23.80
C VAL A 297 -2.54 12.08 -24.40
N GLY A 298 -2.30 12.65 -25.57
CA GLY A 298 -1.02 12.46 -26.27
C GLY A 298 -0.68 10.97 -26.53
N GLY A 299 -1.69 10.11 -26.72
CA GLY A 299 -1.52 8.67 -26.95
C GLY A 299 -1.29 7.81 -25.71
N LEU A 300 -1.22 8.40 -24.52
CA LEU A 300 -1.00 7.69 -23.26
C LEU A 300 -2.23 7.77 -22.35
N ASN A 301 -2.56 6.66 -21.66
CA ASN A 301 -3.56 6.68 -20.62
C ASN A 301 -2.95 7.19 -19.29
N ILE A 302 -3.83 7.48 -18.31
CA ILE A 302 -3.40 8.04 -17.02
C ILE A 302 -2.40 7.16 -16.27
N TYR A 303 -2.55 5.82 -16.34
CA TYR A 303 -1.60 4.90 -15.69
C TYR A 303 -0.23 4.94 -16.36
N GLN A 304 -0.18 4.90 -17.69
CA GLN A 304 1.07 4.98 -18.45
C GLN A 304 1.79 6.30 -18.16
N ALA A 305 1.06 7.40 -18.17
CA ALA A 305 1.60 8.73 -17.88
C ALA A 305 2.14 8.82 -16.44
N THR A 306 1.37 8.39 -15.44
CA THR A 306 1.77 8.47 -14.03
C THR A 306 2.82 7.43 -13.62
N ASN A 307 3.03 6.37 -14.42
CA ASN A 307 4.04 5.34 -14.15
C ASN A 307 5.43 5.68 -14.71
N MET A 308 5.55 6.75 -15.48
CA MET A 308 6.83 7.28 -15.91
C MET A 308 7.59 7.91 -14.75
N SER A 309 8.92 8.02 -14.87
CA SER A 309 9.69 8.89 -13.98
C SER A 309 9.24 10.34 -14.15
N ILE A 310 9.33 11.12 -13.07
CA ILE A 310 8.88 12.52 -13.03
C ILE A 310 9.54 13.35 -14.15
N VAL A 311 10.83 13.09 -14.46
CA VAL A 311 11.52 13.73 -15.59
C VAL A 311 10.84 13.40 -16.91
N LYS A 312 10.62 12.11 -17.21
CA LYS A 312 9.94 11.70 -18.45
C LYS A 312 8.50 12.20 -18.53
N PHE A 313 7.81 12.26 -17.40
CA PHE A 313 6.47 12.82 -17.34
C PHE A 313 6.49 14.34 -17.66
N LYS A 314 7.50 15.07 -17.17
CA LYS A 314 7.69 16.48 -17.53
C LYS A 314 7.95 16.64 -19.02
N GLU A 315 8.87 15.87 -19.59
CA GLU A 315 9.17 15.87 -21.03
C GLU A 315 7.91 15.55 -21.86
N PHE A 316 7.13 14.57 -21.45
CA PHE A 316 5.85 14.25 -22.07
C PHE A 316 4.86 15.43 -22.03
N MET A 317 4.71 16.09 -20.86
CA MET A 317 3.82 17.26 -20.70
C MET A 317 4.30 18.48 -21.49
N ASP A 318 5.61 18.64 -21.67
CA ASP A 318 6.19 19.74 -22.46
C ASP A 318 6.06 19.48 -23.98
N GLY A 319 6.08 18.22 -24.40
CA GLY A 319 5.93 17.78 -25.79
C GLY A 319 4.48 17.62 -26.28
N LEU A 320 3.47 17.86 -25.43
CA LEU A 320 2.06 17.71 -25.83
C LEU A 320 1.67 18.71 -26.93
N THR A 321 1.23 18.14 -28.06
CA THR A 321 0.61 18.92 -29.13
C THR A 321 -0.91 18.93 -28.95
N LEU A 322 -1.46 20.10 -28.62
CA LEU A 322 -2.87 20.28 -28.35
C LEU A 322 -3.52 21.14 -29.44
N THR A 323 -4.78 20.84 -29.76
CA THR A 323 -5.57 21.71 -30.62
C THR A 323 -5.84 23.06 -29.93
N PRO A 324 -6.16 24.15 -30.65
CA PRO A 324 -6.44 25.46 -30.05
C PRO A 324 -7.52 25.41 -28.96
N MET A 325 -8.56 24.61 -29.15
CA MET A 325 -9.63 24.40 -28.16
C MET A 325 -9.10 23.69 -26.91
N GLN A 326 -8.32 22.62 -27.08
CA GLN A 326 -7.70 21.89 -25.97
C GLN A 326 -6.70 22.77 -25.21
N GLN A 327 -5.96 23.64 -25.89
CA GLN A 327 -5.07 24.62 -25.24
C GLN A 327 -5.85 25.59 -24.37
N THR A 328 -6.96 26.12 -24.88
CA THR A 328 -7.80 27.05 -24.11
C THR A 328 -8.35 26.39 -22.84
N ILE A 329 -8.83 25.14 -22.94
CA ILE A 329 -9.37 24.39 -21.79
C ILE A 329 -8.27 23.98 -20.82
N GLY A 330 -7.13 23.51 -21.34
CA GLY A 330 -6.08 22.85 -20.55
C GLY A 330 -4.99 23.78 -20.02
N ALA A 331 -4.89 25.03 -20.48
CA ALA A 331 -3.75 25.91 -20.20
C ALA A 331 -3.47 26.11 -18.71
N SER A 332 -4.50 26.41 -17.91
CA SER A 332 -4.37 26.59 -16.46
C SER A 332 -3.99 25.29 -15.74
N ILE A 333 -4.59 24.18 -16.14
CA ILE A 333 -4.33 22.85 -15.57
C ILE A 333 -2.89 22.42 -15.86
N LEU A 334 -2.45 22.58 -17.12
CA LEU A 334 -1.08 22.24 -17.53
C LEU A 334 -0.04 23.09 -16.82
N LYS A 335 -0.31 24.39 -16.65
CA LYS A 335 0.56 25.29 -15.90
C LYS A 335 0.75 24.81 -14.46
N GLU A 336 -0.33 24.43 -13.81
CA GLU A 336 -0.31 23.94 -12.42
C GLU A 336 0.40 22.58 -12.31
N ILE A 337 0.12 21.64 -13.22
CA ILE A 337 0.80 20.35 -13.24
C ILE A 337 2.31 20.54 -13.43
N LYS A 338 2.74 21.35 -14.40
CA LYS A 338 4.16 21.63 -14.68
C LYS A 338 4.85 22.27 -13.48
N ALA A 339 4.21 23.21 -12.79
CA ALA A 339 4.75 23.81 -11.58
C ALA A 339 5.00 22.77 -10.48
N ARG A 340 3.99 21.94 -10.17
CA ARG A 340 4.11 20.89 -9.13
C ARG A 340 5.15 19.82 -9.46
N ILE A 341 5.27 19.45 -10.72
CA ILE A 341 6.30 18.50 -11.17
C ILE A 341 7.70 19.12 -11.03
N SER A 342 7.85 20.40 -11.37
CA SER A 342 9.13 21.10 -11.21
C SER A 342 9.58 21.10 -9.75
N PHE A 343 8.69 21.33 -8.79
CA PHE A 343 9.04 21.24 -7.36
C PHE A 343 9.54 19.85 -6.94
N LEU A 344 8.94 18.77 -7.48
CA LEU A 344 9.43 17.42 -7.20
C LEU A 344 10.85 17.19 -7.78
N ILE A 345 11.15 17.78 -8.93
CA ILE A 345 12.49 17.73 -9.54
C ILE A 345 13.50 18.54 -8.71
N ASP A 346 13.09 19.72 -8.26
CA ASP A 346 13.93 20.64 -7.50
C ASP A 346 14.37 20.07 -6.14
N VAL A 347 13.51 19.24 -5.52
CA VAL A 347 13.89 18.50 -4.29
C VAL A 347 14.61 17.16 -4.57
N GLY A 348 15.01 16.90 -5.83
CA GLY A 348 15.79 15.71 -6.21
C GLY A 348 14.99 14.41 -6.25
N LEU A 349 13.68 14.46 -6.56
CA LEU A 349 12.81 13.28 -6.70
C LEU A 349 12.49 12.96 -8.17
N ASP A 350 13.33 13.39 -9.09
CA ASP A 350 13.20 13.29 -10.54
C ASP A 350 13.06 11.83 -11.07
N TYR A 351 13.62 10.86 -10.34
CA TYR A 351 13.62 9.44 -10.68
C TYR A 351 12.34 8.69 -10.22
N LEU A 352 11.56 9.24 -9.30
CA LEU A 352 10.32 8.63 -8.83
C LEU A 352 9.23 8.62 -9.91
N SER A 353 8.24 7.74 -9.76
CA SER A 353 6.99 7.81 -10.51
C SER A 353 5.84 8.28 -9.60
N LEU A 354 4.85 8.96 -10.19
CA LEU A 354 3.68 9.43 -9.45
C LEU A 354 2.80 8.27 -8.93
N SER A 355 2.90 7.09 -9.56
CA SER A 355 2.17 5.87 -9.18
C SER A 355 2.81 5.11 -8.02
N ARG A 356 4.02 5.48 -7.58
CA ARG A 356 4.75 4.75 -6.55
C ARG A 356 4.01 4.78 -5.21
N ALA A 357 3.82 3.61 -4.61
CA ALA A 357 3.15 3.50 -3.32
C ALA A 357 3.97 4.17 -2.20
N THR A 358 3.32 4.97 -1.36
CA THR A 358 3.99 5.72 -0.28
C THR A 358 4.68 4.83 0.75
N GLY A 359 4.16 3.63 1.01
CA GLY A 359 4.80 2.65 1.89
C GLY A 359 6.14 2.09 1.39
N THR A 360 6.49 2.31 0.10
CA THR A 360 7.77 1.90 -0.49
C THR A 360 8.82 3.00 -0.52
N LEU A 361 8.47 4.20 -0.05
CA LEU A 361 9.36 5.35 0.00
C LEU A 361 10.44 5.16 1.07
N SER A 362 11.65 5.58 0.76
CA SER A 362 12.74 5.63 1.75
C SER A 362 12.52 6.74 2.78
N GLY A 363 13.23 6.67 3.91
CA GLY A 363 13.16 7.66 4.99
C GLY A 363 13.42 9.10 4.53
N GLY A 364 14.25 9.31 3.50
CA GLY A 364 14.52 10.64 2.94
C GLY A 364 13.55 11.08 1.84
N GLU A 365 12.84 10.15 1.15
CA GLU A 365 11.92 10.49 0.06
C GLU A 365 10.61 11.12 0.58
N ALA A 366 10.05 10.59 1.66
CA ALA A 366 8.78 11.06 2.20
C ALA A 366 8.83 12.52 2.71
N PRO A 367 9.84 12.96 3.49
CA PRO A 367 9.98 14.37 3.88
C PRO A 367 10.11 15.32 2.69
N ARG A 368 10.85 14.92 1.64
CA ARG A 368 11.02 15.73 0.43
C ARG A 368 9.74 15.90 -0.38
N ILE A 369 8.89 14.86 -0.45
CA ILE A 369 7.56 14.99 -1.06
C ILE A 369 6.72 16.00 -0.30
N ARG A 370 6.74 15.96 1.04
CA ARG A 370 6.05 16.96 1.87
C ARG A 370 6.58 18.37 1.62
N LEU A 371 7.89 18.52 1.56
CA LEU A 371 8.53 19.81 1.27
C LEU A 371 8.11 20.34 -0.12
N ALA A 372 8.17 19.51 -1.17
CA ALA A 372 7.74 19.88 -2.52
C ALA A 372 6.27 20.33 -2.55
N THR A 373 5.40 19.70 -1.77
CA THR A 373 3.98 20.07 -1.66
C THR A 373 3.81 21.45 -1.01
N GLN A 374 4.61 21.77 0.00
CA GLN A 374 4.55 23.06 0.70
C GLN A 374 5.12 24.20 -0.15
N ILE A 375 6.21 23.97 -0.85
CA ILE A 375 6.78 24.94 -1.81
C ILE A 375 5.77 25.29 -2.88
N GLY A 376 5.05 24.28 -3.39
CA GLY A 376 4.01 24.45 -4.41
C GLY A 376 2.81 25.29 -3.98
N SER A 377 2.65 25.56 -2.67
CA SER A 377 1.57 26.40 -2.17
C SER A 377 1.75 27.90 -2.49
N GLY A 378 2.99 28.33 -2.82
CA GLY A 378 3.32 29.72 -3.13
C GLY A 378 3.03 30.70 -1.98
N LEU A 379 2.97 30.22 -0.75
CA LEU A 379 2.70 31.05 0.43
C LEU A 379 3.88 31.99 0.69
N VAL A 380 3.58 33.21 1.08
CA VAL A 380 4.53 34.27 1.45
C VAL A 380 4.25 34.72 2.88
N GLY A 381 5.30 35.07 3.63
CA GLY A 381 5.17 35.49 5.04
C GLY A 381 4.89 34.33 6.01
N VAL A 382 5.29 33.12 5.67
CA VAL A 382 5.10 31.90 6.44
C VAL A 382 6.42 31.45 7.09
N ALA A 383 6.35 30.83 8.26
CA ALA A 383 7.47 30.14 8.87
C ALA A 383 7.45 28.64 8.49
N TYR A 384 8.49 28.19 7.80
CA TYR A 384 8.74 26.77 7.52
C TYR A 384 9.67 26.20 8.58
N ILE A 385 9.26 25.13 9.26
CA ILE A 385 10.05 24.44 10.26
C ILE A 385 10.31 23.02 9.74
N LEU A 386 11.59 22.69 9.58
CA LEU A 386 12.06 21.45 8.98
C LEU A 386 13.00 20.74 9.96
N ASP A 387 12.81 19.45 10.13
CA ASP A 387 13.62 18.60 11.01
C ASP A 387 14.42 17.62 10.12
N GLU A 388 15.76 17.77 10.12
CA GLU A 388 16.73 16.98 9.36
C GLU A 388 16.31 16.69 7.89
N PRO A 389 15.98 17.69 7.06
CA PRO A 389 15.53 17.44 5.69
C PRO A 389 16.60 16.85 4.78
N SER A 390 17.89 16.94 5.13
CA SER A 390 19.03 16.36 4.38
C SER A 390 19.24 14.87 4.64
N ILE A 391 18.53 14.28 5.63
CA ILE A 391 18.79 12.89 6.03
C ILE A 391 18.69 11.90 4.86
N GLY A 392 19.74 11.08 4.71
CA GLY A 392 19.81 10.06 3.66
C GLY A 392 20.04 10.60 2.24
N LEU A 393 20.35 11.90 2.08
CA LEU A 393 20.70 12.49 0.81
C LEU A 393 22.17 12.19 0.42
N HIS A 394 22.40 12.09 -0.88
CA HIS A 394 23.72 12.22 -1.46
C HIS A 394 24.07 13.71 -1.57
N GLN A 395 25.36 14.06 -1.48
CA GLN A 395 25.84 15.45 -1.55
C GLN A 395 25.24 16.24 -2.73
N ARG A 396 25.24 15.64 -3.92
CA ARG A 396 24.63 16.25 -5.12
C ARG A 396 23.15 16.60 -4.95
N ASP A 397 22.40 15.77 -4.22
CA ASP A 397 20.97 15.99 -4.02
C ASP A 397 20.74 17.02 -2.88
N ASN A 398 21.67 17.11 -1.93
CA ASN A 398 21.70 18.13 -0.89
C ASN A 398 21.83 19.54 -1.47
N ASP A 399 22.65 19.74 -2.49
CA ASP A 399 22.77 21.02 -3.20
C ASP A 399 21.43 21.51 -3.78
N LYS A 400 20.60 20.58 -4.31
CA LYS A 400 19.27 20.92 -4.82
C LYS A 400 18.32 21.34 -3.70
N LEU A 401 18.32 20.57 -2.60
CA LEU A 401 17.53 20.89 -1.41
C LEU A 401 17.89 22.27 -0.88
N LEU A 402 19.18 22.56 -0.71
CA LEU A 402 19.67 23.83 -0.21
C LEU A 402 19.23 25.02 -1.07
N LYS A 403 19.35 24.91 -2.40
CA LYS A 403 18.84 25.94 -3.33
C LYS A 403 17.34 26.17 -3.16
N THR A 404 16.59 25.12 -2.91
CA THR A 404 15.15 25.18 -2.67
C THR A 404 14.81 25.90 -1.38
N LEU A 405 15.54 25.63 -0.28
CA LEU A 405 15.36 26.30 1.01
C LEU A 405 15.70 27.79 0.92
N LEU A 406 16.80 28.13 0.26
CA LEU A 406 17.18 29.52 -0.01
C LEU A 406 16.13 30.26 -0.85
N HIS A 407 15.58 29.61 -1.87
CA HIS A 407 14.51 30.17 -2.68
C HIS A 407 13.24 30.45 -1.85
N LEU A 408 12.85 29.54 -0.94
CA LEU A 408 11.73 29.81 -0.01
C LEU A 408 11.96 31.04 0.85
N ARG A 409 13.18 31.21 1.38
CA ARG A 409 13.59 32.42 2.13
C ARG A 409 13.47 33.66 1.26
N ASP A 410 13.99 33.62 0.04
CA ASP A 410 14.03 34.74 -0.89
C ASP A 410 12.62 35.21 -1.35
N LEU A 411 11.62 34.30 -1.25
CA LEU A 411 10.20 34.66 -1.44
C LEU A 411 9.60 35.46 -0.26
N GLY A 412 10.37 35.73 0.80
CA GLY A 412 9.91 36.50 1.98
C GLY A 412 9.38 35.61 3.12
N ASN A 413 9.77 34.33 3.16
CA ASN A 413 9.44 33.42 4.23
C ASN A 413 10.56 33.31 5.26
N SER A 414 10.24 32.83 6.45
CA SER A 414 11.22 32.39 7.46
C SER A 414 11.42 30.88 7.34
N VAL A 415 12.68 30.44 7.23
CA VAL A 415 13.01 29.02 7.13
C VAL A 415 13.87 28.64 8.32
N LEU A 416 13.33 27.80 9.22
CA LEU A 416 14.02 27.26 10.39
C LEU A 416 14.29 25.77 10.11
N VAL A 417 15.58 25.39 10.22
CA VAL A 417 16.01 24.02 9.91
C VAL A 417 16.79 23.48 11.09
N VAL A 418 16.39 22.32 11.61
CA VAL A 418 17.24 21.53 12.49
C VAL A 418 18.12 20.68 11.58
N GLU A 419 19.45 20.88 11.65
CA GLU A 419 20.37 20.23 10.70
C GLU A 419 21.72 19.90 11.31
N HIS A 420 22.37 18.89 10.72
CA HIS A 420 23.70 18.44 11.06
C HIS A 420 24.66 18.47 9.84
N ASP A 421 24.14 18.83 8.69
CA ASP A 421 24.91 18.93 7.44
C ASP A 421 25.74 20.21 7.37
N GLU A 422 27.03 20.08 7.06
CA GLU A 422 27.98 21.20 7.05
C GLU A 422 27.61 22.26 6.01
N ASP A 423 27.21 21.85 4.79
CA ASP A 423 26.91 22.79 3.71
C ASP A 423 25.67 23.61 4.02
N THR A 424 24.67 23.00 4.64
CA THR A 424 23.44 23.68 5.10
C THR A 424 23.77 24.68 6.21
N MET A 425 24.59 24.30 7.20
CA MET A 425 25.02 25.21 8.25
C MET A 425 25.83 26.40 7.71
N ARG A 426 26.73 26.19 6.75
CA ARG A 426 27.52 27.27 6.11
C ARG A 426 26.68 28.23 5.27
N ALA A 427 25.57 27.75 4.70
CA ALA A 427 24.67 28.56 3.88
C ALA A 427 23.59 29.28 4.69
N ALA A 428 23.44 28.96 5.97
CA ALA A 428 22.48 29.60 6.83
C ALA A 428 22.86 31.06 7.16
N ASP A 429 21.88 31.97 7.19
CA ASP A 429 22.08 33.36 7.60
C ASP A 429 22.38 33.49 9.09
N CYS A 430 21.84 32.57 9.90
CA CYS A 430 22.04 32.52 11.34
C CYS A 430 22.01 31.06 11.84
N ILE A 431 22.96 30.73 12.70
CA ILE A 431 23.03 29.44 13.40
C ILE A 431 22.75 29.67 14.87
N VAL A 432 21.89 28.83 15.46
CA VAL A 432 21.67 28.74 16.91
C VAL A 432 22.22 27.39 17.37
N ASP A 433 23.37 27.43 18.06
CA ASP A 433 24.04 26.22 18.58
C ASP A 433 23.57 25.92 20.01
N ILE A 434 23.01 24.72 20.18
CA ILE A 434 22.40 24.24 21.42
C ILE A 434 23.26 23.11 22.00
N GLY A 435 23.62 23.22 23.27
CA GLY A 435 24.47 22.25 23.94
C GLY A 435 24.56 22.54 25.47
N PRO A 436 25.76 22.36 26.07
CA PRO A 436 26.99 21.77 25.50
C PRO A 436 26.95 20.24 25.36
N GLY A 437 26.06 19.55 26.08
CA GLY A 437 25.90 18.11 26.07
C GLY A 437 24.48 17.66 25.72
N ALA A 438 24.14 16.43 26.13
CA ALA A 438 22.82 15.86 25.91
C ALA A 438 22.06 15.67 27.24
N GLY A 439 20.74 15.56 27.19
CA GLY A 439 19.88 15.35 28.36
C GLY A 439 20.02 16.47 29.40
N GLU A 440 20.30 16.12 30.65
CA GLU A 440 20.47 17.08 31.75
C GLU A 440 21.63 18.08 31.54
N HIS A 441 22.59 17.72 30.72
CA HIS A 441 23.75 18.55 30.38
C HIS A 441 23.59 19.38 29.13
N GLY A 442 22.41 19.33 28.50
CA GLY A 442 22.06 20.08 27.30
C GLY A 442 21.06 21.21 27.59
N GLY A 443 20.41 21.68 26.52
CA GLY A 443 19.31 22.64 26.58
C GLY A 443 19.75 24.10 26.84
N GLN A 444 21.04 24.41 26.65
CA GLN A 444 21.58 25.77 26.75
C GLN A 444 21.98 26.29 25.37
N ILE A 445 21.82 27.59 25.15
CA ILE A 445 22.36 28.25 23.96
C ILE A 445 23.85 28.47 24.16
N VAL A 446 24.67 27.79 23.35
CA VAL A 446 26.16 27.89 23.42
C VAL A 446 26.63 29.07 22.59
N ALA A 447 26.05 29.27 21.40
CA ALA A 447 26.40 30.35 20.51
C ALA A 447 25.24 30.68 19.56
N VAL A 448 25.18 31.94 19.12
CA VAL A 448 24.26 32.43 18.11
C VAL A 448 25.02 33.37 17.18
N GLY A 449 24.86 33.19 15.86
CA GLY A 449 25.48 34.05 14.87
C GLY A 449 25.68 33.36 13.51
N THR A 450 26.51 33.97 12.68
CA THR A 450 26.93 33.39 11.39
C THR A 450 27.83 32.18 11.58
N ALA A 451 28.02 31.37 10.55
CA ALA A 451 28.95 30.24 10.58
C ALA A 451 30.35 30.64 11.02
N GLU A 452 30.83 31.83 10.60
CA GLU A 452 32.15 32.33 10.98
C GLU A 452 32.24 32.71 12.47
N GLU A 453 31.18 33.25 13.04
CA GLU A 453 31.11 33.56 14.47
C GLU A 453 31.06 32.30 15.32
N ILE A 454 30.28 31.29 14.90
CA ILE A 454 30.22 29.98 15.55
C ILE A 454 31.60 29.28 15.51
N MET A 455 32.31 29.31 14.40
CA MET A 455 33.66 28.74 14.26
C MET A 455 34.68 29.36 15.21
N LYS A 456 34.50 30.62 15.55
CA LYS A 456 35.42 31.33 16.49
C LYS A 456 35.14 31.03 17.95
N ASN A 457 33.94 30.55 18.28
CA ASN A 457 33.57 30.25 19.67
C ASN A 457 34.31 29.01 20.17
N PRO A 458 35.11 29.11 21.26
CA PRO A 458 35.86 27.97 21.81
C PRO A 458 34.98 26.92 22.50
N GLU A 459 33.80 27.33 22.99
CA GLU A 459 32.87 26.43 23.69
C GLU A 459 31.95 25.66 22.74
N SER A 460 31.83 26.10 21.50
CA SER A 460 31.00 25.44 20.48
C SER A 460 31.69 24.21 19.91
N ILE A 461 31.12 23.04 20.15
CA ILE A 461 31.56 21.78 19.54
C ILE A 461 31.27 21.82 18.03
N THR A 462 30.11 22.32 17.63
CA THR A 462 29.74 22.54 16.22
C THR A 462 30.76 23.43 15.54
N GLY A 463 31.14 24.56 16.16
CA GLY A 463 32.16 25.46 15.65
C GLY A 463 33.56 24.82 15.58
N ALA A 464 33.87 23.91 16.50
CA ALA A 464 35.14 23.20 16.46
C ALA A 464 35.25 22.24 15.25
N TYR A 465 34.16 21.55 14.87
CA TYR A 465 34.12 20.72 13.66
C TYR A 465 34.07 21.55 12.39
N LEU A 466 33.25 22.61 12.32
CA LEU A 466 33.16 23.49 11.16
C LEU A 466 34.50 24.21 10.84
N SER A 467 35.28 24.54 11.88
CA SER A 467 36.60 25.17 11.72
C SER A 467 37.74 24.17 11.47
N GLY A 468 37.48 22.87 11.58
CA GLY A 468 38.52 21.84 11.49
C GLY A 468 39.41 21.69 12.74
N ARG A 469 39.12 22.41 13.84
CA ARG A 469 39.80 22.20 15.14
C ARG A 469 39.57 20.79 15.69
N LEU A 470 38.39 20.23 15.46
CA LEU A 470 38.07 18.83 15.67
C LEU A 470 37.79 18.16 14.34
N GLN A 471 38.28 16.95 14.19
CA GLN A 471 38.08 16.14 12.99
C GLN A 471 37.92 14.67 13.36
N ILE A 472 37.11 13.96 12.57
CA ILE A 472 37.07 12.50 12.66
C ILE A 472 38.36 11.98 11.97
N PRO A 473 39.26 11.28 12.69
CA PRO A 473 40.51 10.85 12.11
C PRO A 473 40.31 9.82 11.00
N VAL A 474 40.98 10.02 9.88
CA VAL A 474 41.05 9.02 8.82
C VAL A 474 42.16 8.02 9.19
N PRO A 475 41.89 6.70 9.24
CA PRO A 475 42.92 5.72 9.56
C PRO A 475 44.05 5.72 8.55
N ASP A 476 45.27 5.76 9.02
CA ASP A 476 46.47 5.70 8.16
C ASP A 476 46.59 4.34 7.44
N GLN A 477 46.15 3.28 8.11
CA GLN A 477 46.16 1.92 7.55
C GLN A 477 44.74 1.35 7.49
N ARG A 478 44.39 0.79 6.32
CA ARG A 478 43.15 0.08 6.13
C ARG A 478 43.31 -1.40 6.47
N ARG A 479 42.28 -2.01 7.06
CA ARG A 479 42.29 -3.45 7.33
C ARG A 479 42.21 -4.23 6.02
N THR A 480 42.91 -5.38 5.97
CA THR A 480 42.81 -6.33 4.86
C THR A 480 41.57 -7.21 5.06
N PRO A 481 40.80 -7.47 4.00
CA PRO A 481 39.65 -8.38 4.08
C PRO A 481 40.10 -9.81 4.47
N THR A 482 39.28 -10.45 5.30
CA THR A 482 39.47 -11.86 5.71
C THR A 482 38.80 -12.84 4.75
N GLY A 483 37.88 -12.37 3.93
CA GLY A 483 37.11 -13.16 2.98
C GLY A 483 36.20 -12.26 2.14
N TRP A 484 35.35 -12.88 1.34
CA TRP A 484 34.44 -12.18 0.42
C TRP A 484 33.08 -12.87 0.35
N ILE A 485 32.02 -12.07 0.30
CA ILE A 485 30.69 -12.50 -0.12
C ILE A 485 30.39 -11.86 -1.47
N THR A 486 30.02 -12.66 -2.45
CA THR A 486 29.76 -12.16 -3.80
C THR A 486 28.30 -12.43 -4.19
N VAL A 487 27.57 -11.37 -4.48
CA VAL A 487 26.25 -11.43 -5.11
C VAL A 487 26.44 -11.49 -6.61
N ARG A 488 25.92 -12.52 -7.27
CA ARG A 488 25.99 -12.71 -8.72
C ARG A 488 24.66 -12.41 -9.38
N GLY A 489 24.70 -11.67 -10.49
CA GLY A 489 23.57 -11.44 -11.36
C GLY A 489 22.41 -10.71 -10.67
N ALA A 490 22.69 -9.71 -9.84
CA ALA A 490 21.69 -8.90 -9.16
C ALA A 490 20.84 -8.11 -10.17
N GLU A 491 19.52 -8.39 -10.23
CA GLU A 491 18.60 -7.85 -11.25
C GLU A 491 17.29 -7.28 -10.64
N GLU A 492 17.27 -7.07 -9.33
CA GLU A 492 16.08 -6.51 -8.66
C GLU A 492 15.92 -5.02 -8.95
N ASN A 493 14.68 -4.57 -9.22
CA ASN A 493 14.31 -3.19 -9.53
C ASN A 493 15.13 -2.60 -10.72
N ASN A 494 16.02 -1.64 -10.44
CA ASN A 494 16.84 -0.96 -11.46
C ASN A 494 18.23 -1.57 -11.66
N LEU A 495 18.58 -2.64 -10.96
CA LEU A 495 19.88 -3.31 -11.09
C LEU A 495 20.02 -4.01 -12.45
N LYS A 496 21.22 -3.94 -13.05
CA LYS A 496 21.51 -4.36 -14.43
C LYS A 496 22.30 -5.68 -14.48
N LYS A 497 21.85 -6.73 -13.78
CA LYS A 497 22.55 -8.03 -13.67
C LYS A 497 23.99 -7.89 -13.18
N ILE A 498 24.19 -7.04 -12.17
CA ILE A 498 25.53 -6.73 -11.68
C ILE A 498 26.05 -7.83 -10.74
N ASP A 499 27.37 -8.01 -10.76
CA ASP A 499 28.10 -8.82 -9.78
C ASP A 499 28.80 -7.89 -8.80
N VAL A 500 28.61 -8.13 -7.49
CA VAL A 500 29.19 -7.29 -6.43
C VAL A 500 29.76 -8.15 -5.33
N SER A 501 31.04 -7.89 -4.98
CA SER A 501 31.73 -8.56 -3.89
C SER A 501 31.86 -7.64 -2.67
N PHE A 502 31.44 -8.13 -1.52
CA PHE A 502 31.53 -7.44 -0.23
C PHE A 502 32.66 -8.06 0.59
N PRO A 503 33.69 -7.27 0.98
CA PRO A 503 34.79 -7.77 1.79
C PRO A 503 34.33 -8.04 3.24
N LEU A 504 34.83 -9.12 3.84
CA LEU A 504 34.57 -9.51 5.22
C LEU A 504 35.67 -9.03 6.16
N GLY A 505 35.33 -8.85 7.44
CA GLY A 505 36.26 -8.40 8.48
C GLY A 505 36.62 -6.91 8.42
N VAL A 506 35.96 -6.15 7.52
CA VAL A 506 36.18 -4.72 7.32
C VAL A 506 34.85 -3.94 7.34
N MET A 507 34.91 -2.65 7.55
CA MET A 507 33.76 -1.76 7.39
C MET A 507 33.60 -1.39 5.91
N THR A 508 32.44 -1.71 5.32
CA THR A 508 32.11 -1.41 3.92
C THR A 508 30.97 -0.40 3.82
N CYS A 509 31.18 0.70 3.13
CA CYS A 509 30.15 1.68 2.82
C CYS A 509 29.62 1.45 1.40
N VAL A 510 28.28 1.35 1.26
CA VAL A 510 27.59 1.31 -0.04
C VAL A 510 27.01 2.70 -0.31
N THR A 511 27.59 3.43 -1.26
CA THR A 511 27.25 4.82 -1.55
C THR A 511 26.67 4.99 -2.96
N GLY A 512 26.15 6.15 -3.25
CA GLY A 512 25.59 6.54 -4.55
C GLY A 512 24.39 7.47 -4.40
N VAL A 513 23.99 8.10 -5.50
CA VAL A 513 22.87 9.03 -5.53
C VAL A 513 21.56 8.39 -5.10
N SER A 514 20.57 9.20 -4.70
CA SER A 514 19.24 8.71 -4.37
C SER A 514 18.63 7.94 -5.56
N GLY A 515 17.96 6.80 -5.28
CA GLY A 515 17.42 5.94 -6.33
C GLY A 515 18.41 5.10 -7.15
N SER A 516 19.71 5.11 -6.83
CA SER A 516 20.72 4.34 -7.59
C SER A 516 20.65 2.81 -7.45
N GLY A 517 19.85 2.28 -6.49
CA GLY A 517 19.71 0.83 -6.28
C GLY A 517 20.43 0.27 -5.06
N LYS A 518 21.01 1.11 -4.19
CA LYS A 518 21.70 0.67 -2.96
C LYS A 518 20.86 -0.26 -2.10
N SER A 519 19.65 0.16 -1.77
CA SER A 519 18.70 -0.64 -0.96
C SER A 519 18.24 -1.89 -1.69
N SER A 520 18.08 -1.86 -3.02
CA SER A 520 17.76 -3.04 -3.81
C SER A 520 18.86 -4.09 -3.73
N LEU A 521 20.13 -3.68 -3.78
CA LEU A 521 21.26 -4.59 -3.66
C LEU A 521 21.44 -5.13 -2.24
N VAL A 522 21.45 -4.22 -1.25
CA VAL A 522 21.80 -4.58 0.15
C VAL A 522 20.59 -5.16 0.88
N ASN A 523 19.43 -4.47 0.90
CA ASN A 523 18.30 -4.88 1.72
C ASN A 523 17.47 -5.95 1.01
N GLU A 524 17.12 -5.75 -0.28
CA GLU A 524 16.24 -6.66 -0.98
C GLU A 524 16.92 -7.96 -1.41
N ILE A 525 18.20 -7.92 -1.81
CA ILE A 525 18.91 -9.12 -2.24
C ILE A 525 19.79 -9.67 -1.14
N LEU A 526 20.88 -8.97 -0.77
CA LEU A 526 21.91 -9.50 0.12
C LEU A 526 21.35 -9.87 1.50
N TYR A 527 20.69 -8.91 2.17
CA TYR A 527 20.12 -9.16 3.50
C TYR A 527 19.09 -10.27 3.50
N LYS A 528 18.08 -10.20 2.60
CA LYS A 528 17.01 -11.20 2.56
C LYS A 528 17.52 -12.60 2.25
N ALA A 529 18.49 -12.73 1.34
CA ALA A 529 19.09 -14.02 1.01
C ALA A 529 19.92 -14.59 2.16
N LEU A 530 20.73 -13.77 2.82
CA LEU A 530 21.51 -14.20 3.98
C LEU A 530 20.60 -14.49 5.19
N ALA A 531 19.58 -13.68 5.45
CA ALA A 531 18.62 -13.93 6.52
C ALA A 531 17.85 -15.24 6.32
N LYS A 532 17.47 -15.54 5.08
CA LYS A 532 16.84 -16.84 4.74
C LYS A 532 17.78 -18.00 5.03
N LYS A 533 19.07 -17.90 4.61
CA LYS A 533 20.03 -19.02 4.72
C LYS A 533 20.59 -19.19 6.14
N LEU A 534 20.96 -18.09 6.81
CA LEU A 534 21.62 -18.11 8.12
C LEU A 534 20.66 -18.06 9.29
N ASN A 535 19.64 -17.17 9.22
CA ASN A 535 18.70 -16.97 10.31
C ASN A 535 17.40 -17.74 10.13
N ARG A 536 17.24 -18.52 9.04
CA ARG A 536 16.00 -19.22 8.67
C ARG A 536 14.80 -18.30 8.60
N ALA A 537 15.04 -17.03 8.19
CA ALA A 537 13.98 -16.03 8.08
C ALA A 537 13.09 -16.32 6.87
N ARG A 538 11.79 -16.02 7.00
CA ARG A 538 10.77 -16.20 5.95
C ARG A 538 10.79 -15.04 4.95
N THR A 539 11.94 -14.76 4.36
CA THR A 539 12.08 -13.65 3.41
C THR A 539 12.29 -14.18 2.00
N ILE A 540 11.72 -13.47 1.03
CA ILE A 540 11.96 -13.73 -0.39
C ILE A 540 13.01 -12.75 -0.88
N PRO A 541 14.21 -13.21 -1.25
CA PRO A 541 15.24 -12.35 -1.81
C PRO A 541 14.81 -11.81 -3.18
N GLY A 542 15.24 -10.58 -3.49
CA GLY A 542 15.08 -10.02 -4.83
C GLY A 542 15.81 -10.84 -5.90
N LYS A 543 15.54 -10.55 -7.16
CA LYS A 543 16.09 -11.30 -8.31
C LYS A 543 17.61 -11.25 -8.36
N HIS A 544 18.24 -12.41 -8.27
CA HIS A 544 19.68 -12.61 -8.40
C HIS A 544 19.97 -14.04 -8.82
N LYS A 545 21.19 -14.32 -9.29
CA LYS A 545 21.59 -15.67 -9.70
C LYS A 545 21.96 -16.54 -8.50
N CYS A 546 22.92 -16.11 -7.70
CA CYS A 546 23.38 -16.79 -6.48
C CYS A 546 24.19 -15.85 -5.59
N ILE A 547 24.45 -16.30 -4.35
CA ILE A 547 25.38 -15.65 -3.42
C ILE A 547 26.44 -16.65 -3.03
N GLU A 548 27.71 -16.30 -3.24
CA GLU A 548 28.90 -17.09 -2.94
C GLU A 548 29.52 -16.62 -1.61
N GLY A 549 30.17 -17.53 -0.87
CA GLY A 549 30.93 -17.20 0.35
C GLY A 549 30.06 -17.07 1.62
N VAL A 550 28.81 -17.52 1.60
CA VAL A 550 27.87 -17.42 2.73
C VAL A 550 28.32 -18.26 3.93
N GLU A 551 29.04 -19.34 3.68
CA GLU A 551 29.60 -20.25 4.69
C GLU A 551 30.62 -19.59 5.62
N GLN A 552 31.12 -18.42 5.26
CA GLN A 552 32.04 -17.62 6.07
C GLN A 552 31.32 -16.78 7.14
N LEU A 553 29.98 -16.82 7.20
CA LEU A 553 29.15 -16.09 8.17
C LEU A 553 28.31 -17.04 9.01
N ASP A 554 28.22 -16.77 10.32
CA ASP A 554 27.37 -17.51 11.25
C ASP A 554 25.92 -16.98 11.27
N LYS A 555 25.74 -15.66 11.20
CA LYS A 555 24.42 -15.02 11.18
C LYS A 555 24.47 -13.61 10.59
N ILE A 556 23.29 -13.05 10.30
CA ILE A 556 23.16 -11.67 9.87
C ILE A 556 22.22 -10.90 10.83
N ILE A 557 22.57 -9.65 11.11
CA ILE A 557 21.77 -8.72 11.90
C ILE A 557 21.52 -7.48 11.03
N ALA A 558 20.26 -7.07 10.90
CA ALA A 558 19.86 -5.82 10.25
C ALA A 558 19.45 -4.80 11.31
N ILE A 559 19.94 -3.58 11.13
CA ILE A 559 19.55 -2.41 11.93
C ILE A 559 19.06 -1.37 10.92
N ASP A 560 17.84 -0.92 11.09
CA ASP A 560 17.21 0.08 10.24
C ASP A 560 16.74 1.30 11.06
N GLN A 561 16.13 2.26 10.39
CA GLN A 561 15.59 3.47 11.03
C GLN A 561 14.13 3.31 11.52
N SER A 562 13.59 2.09 11.53
CA SER A 562 12.24 1.84 12.01
C SER A 562 12.12 2.14 13.50
N PRO A 563 10.97 2.66 13.96
CA PRO A 563 10.72 2.85 15.38
C PRO A 563 10.84 1.51 16.14
N ILE A 564 11.58 1.49 17.25
CA ILE A 564 11.78 0.30 18.11
C ILE A 564 10.47 -0.21 18.76
N GLY A 565 9.41 0.57 18.70
CA GLY A 565 8.07 0.20 19.17
C GLY A 565 7.07 1.28 18.86
N ARG A 566 5.82 0.87 18.66
CA ARG A 566 4.71 1.77 18.31
C ARG A 566 3.73 1.99 19.45
N THR A 567 3.96 1.35 20.60
CA THR A 567 3.06 1.44 21.75
C THR A 567 3.69 2.28 22.88
N PRO A 568 2.89 2.94 23.72
CA PRO A 568 3.39 3.66 24.90
C PRO A 568 4.16 2.79 25.90
N ARG A 569 4.06 1.45 25.77
CA ARG A 569 4.80 0.46 26.61
C ARG A 569 6.22 0.21 26.13
N SER A 570 6.52 0.54 24.89
CA SER A 570 7.83 0.34 24.29
C SER A 570 8.79 1.41 24.83
N ASN A 571 9.88 0.98 25.44
CA ASN A 571 10.93 1.86 25.95
C ASN A 571 12.30 1.20 25.77
N PRO A 572 13.40 1.96 25.85
CA PRO A 572 14.75 1.44 25.67
C PRO A 572 15.12 0.30 26.62
N ALA A 573 14.70 0.38 27.89
CA ALA A 573 15.03 -0.63 28.89
C ALA A 573 14.38 -2.00 28.56
N THR A 574 13.14 -1.99 28.04
CA THR A 574 12.46 -3.21 27.62
C THR A 574 13.11 -3.79 26.36
N TYR A 575 13.46 -2.93 25.42
CA TYR A 575 14.07 -3.35 24.14
C TYR A 575 15.46 -3.95 24.32
N THR A 576 16.28 -3.37 25.20
CA THR A 576 17.64 -3.86 25.51
C THR A 576 17.67 -5.06 26.48
N GLY A 577 16.52 -5.43 27.05
CA GLY A 577 16.43 -6.48 28.06
C GLY A 577 16.90 -6.07 29.46
N VAL A 578 17.39 -4.85 29.65
CA VAL A 578 17.84 -4.33 30.96
C VAL A 578 16.68 -4.30 31.97
N PHE A 579 15.46 -4.07 31.50
CA PHE A 579 14.28 -4.07 32.37
C PHE A 579 14.04 -5.40 33.07
N ASP A 580 14.43 -6.52 32.47
CA ASP A 580 14.33 -7.85 33.09
C ASP A 580 15.26 -7.96 34.32
N LEU A 581 16.47 -7.42 34.21
CA LEU A 581 17.43 -7.37 35.31
C LEU A 581 16.97 -6.42 36.41
N ILE A 582 16.41 -5.27 36.06
CA ILE A 582 15.83 -4.32 37.00
C ILE A 582 14.69 -4.98 37.79
N ARG A 583 13.79 -5.71 37.12
CA ARG A 583 12.70 -6.43 37.79
C ARG A 583 13.20 -7.51 38.74
N ASP A 584 14.25 -8.25 38.37
CA ASP A 584 14.88 -9.24 39.23
C ASP A 584 15.49 -8.60 40.46
N LEU A 585 16.14 -7.43 40.30
CA LEU A 585 16.71 -6.66 41.41
C LEU A 585 15.63 -6.22 42.40
N PHE A 586 14.53 -5.61 41.93
CA PHE A 586 13.43 -5.16 42.79
C PHE A 586 12.73 -6.35 43.49
N ALA A 587 12.53 -7.46 42.77
CA ALA A 587 11.96 -8.68 43.35
C ALA A 587 12.87 -9.31 44.44
N SER A 588 14.18 -9.07 44.39
CA SER A 588 15.15 -9.59 45.36
C SER A 588 15.18 -8.80 46.70
N THR A 589 14.58 -7.60 46.72
CA THR A 589 14.57 -6.77 47.96
C THR A 589 13.82 -7.45 49.10
N ALA A 590 14.21 -7.14 50.34
CA ALA A 590 13.59 -7.72 51.54
C ALA A 590 12.10 -7.39 51.63
N ASP A 591 11.72 -6.14 51.29
CA ASP A 591 10.35 -5.65 51.36
C ASP A 591 9.46 -6.33 50.27
N ALA A 592 10.00 -6.55 49.08
CA ALA A 592 9.29 -7.27 48.01
C ALA A 592 9.03 -8.72 48.40
N LYS A 593 10.04 -9.41 48.96
CA LYS A 593 9.90 -10.78 49.46
C LYS A 593 8.91 -10.89 50.61
N ALA A 594 8.95 -9.95 51.57
CA ALA A 594 8.03 -9.91 52.69
C ALA A 594 6.56 -9.72 52.26
N LYS A 595 6.32 -8.94 51.21
CA LYS A 595 4.98 -8.71 50.61
C LYS A 595 4.60 -9.76 49.57
N GLY A 596 5.43 -10.76 49.27
CA GLY A 596 5.16 -11.82 48.29
C GLY A 596 5.24 -11.37 46.83
N TYR A 597 5.95 -10.26 46.53
CA TYR A 597 6.16 -9.77 45.18
C TYR A 597 7.26 -10.57 44.48
N ASN A 598 6.98 -10.94 43.23
CA ASN A 598 7.93 -11.63 42.35
C ASN A 598 8.26 -10.79 41.11
N LYS A 599 9.12 -11.25 40.24
CA LYS A 599 9.48 -10.59 38.97
C LYS A 599 8.25 -10.18 38.13
N GLY A 600 7.18 -11.01 38.12
CA GLY A 600 5.94 -10.71 37.44
C GLY A 600 5.20 -9.50 37.99
N SER A 601 5.29 -9.27 39.30
CA SER A 601 4.66 -8.10 39.96
C SER A 601 5.22 -6.75 39.51
N PHE A 602 6.42 -6.75 38.95
CA PHE A 602 7.07 -5.55 38.38
C PHE A 602 6.97 -5.52 36.84
N SER A 603 6.19 -6.41 36.24
CA SER A 603 6.03 -6.47 34.79
C SER A 603 5.07 -5.40 34.27
N SER A 604 5.38 -4.88 33.08
CA SER A 604 4.49 -4.00 32.31
C SER A 604 3.36 -4.76 31.58
N THR A 605 3.49 -6.08 31.43
CA THR A 605 2.55 -6.90 30.63
C THR A 605 1.67 -7.84 31.47
N VAL A 606 2.15 -8.26 32.63
CA VAL A 606 1.46 -9.20 33.52
C VAL A 606 0.67 -8.45 34.60
N ASN A 607 -0.53 -8.95 34.94
CA ASN A 607 -1.38 -8.39 35.98
C ASN A 607 -0.72 -8.61 37.37
N GLY A 608 -0.92 -7.66 38.30
CA GLY A 608 -0.48 -7.82 39.70
C GLY A 608 0.22 -6.61 40.31
N GLY A 609 1.01 -5.87 39.54
CA GLY A 609 1.69 -4.65 40.03
C GLY A 609 1.52 -3.44 39.17
N ARG A 610 0.98 -3.64 37.97
CA ARG A 610 0.71 -2.57 37.02
C ARG A 610 -0.58 -1.82 37.33
N CYS A 611 -0.68 -0.58 36.87
CA CYS A 611 -1.93 0.17 36.93
C CYS A 611 -2.93 -0.44 35.94
N GLU A 612 -4.02 -1.00 36.45
CA GLU A 612 -5.06 -1.62 35.59
C GLU A 612 -5.90 -0.58 34.85
N ALA A 613 -6.07 0.64 35.36
CA ALA A 613 -6.85 1.69 34.72
C ALA A 613 -6.28 2.14 33.38
N CYS A 614 -4.94 2.17 33.21
CA CYS A 614 -4.28 2.52 31.95
C CYS A 614 -3.49 1.35 31.35
N SER A 615 -3.53 0.18 31.94
CA SER A 615 -2.79 -1.00 31.48
C SER A 615 -1.30 -0.72 31.21
N VAL A 616 -0.67 0.11 32.09
CA VAL A 616 0.75 0.57 32.02
C VAL A 616 1.04 1.66 30.98
N ASP A 617 0.09 2.12 30.23
CA ASP A 617 0.34 3.17 29.23
C ASP A 617 0.64 4.53 29.90
N GLY A 618 0.25 4.71 31.18
CA GLY A 618 0.38 5.98 31.91
C GLY A 618 -0.61 7.04 31.43
N LYS A 619 -1.22 6.82 30.29
CA LYS A 619 -2.22 7.67 29.63
C LYS A 619 -3.44 6.83 29.26
N ILE A 620 -4.59 7.45 29.17
CA ILE A 620 -5.83 6.85 28.69
C ILE A 620 -6.09 7.40 27.29
N LYS A 621 -6.21 6.52 26.30
CA LYS A 621 -6.57 6.87 24.93
C LYS A 621 -8.08 7.11 24.87
N ILE A 622 -8.47 8.29 24.40
CA ILE A 622 -9.86 8.62 24.06
C ILE A 622 -9.97 8.58 22.55
N GLU A 623 -10.66 7.58 22.02
CA GLU A 623 -10.87 7.44 20.59
C GLU A 623 -11.93 8.43 20.10
N MET A 624 -11.57 9.22 19.10
CA MET A 624 -12.46 10.22 18.50
C MET A 624 -12.71 9.84 17.03
N HIS A 625 -13.95 9.48 16.68
CA HIS A 625 -14.30 8.95 15.36
C HIS A 625 -13.96 9.86 14.16
N PHE A 626 -13.87 11.17 14.36
CA PHE A 626 -13.64 12.14 13.28
C PHE A 626 -12.43 13.08 13.52
N LEU A 627 -11.75 12.94 14.65
CA LEU A 627 -10.59 13.75 15.04
C LEU A 627 -9.45 12.81 15.46
N PRO A 628 -8.20 13.30 15.50
CA PRO A 628 -7.10 12.52 16.07
C PRO A 628 -7.38 12.11 17.50
N ASP A 629 -6.97 10.88 17.84
CA ASP A 629 -7.12 10.35 19.19
C ASP A 629 -6.44 11.25 20.24
N VAL A 630 -7.11 11.46 21.37
CA VAL A 630 -6.58 12.28 22.47
C VAL A 630 -6.06 11.37 23.59
N TYR A 631 -4.86 11.67 24.08
CA TYR A 631 -4.24 10.95 25.18
C TYR A 631 -4.26 11.81 26.44
N VAL A 632 -4.98 11.34 27.47
CA VAL A 632 -5.10 12.03 28.76
C VAL A 632 -4.30 11.29 29.83
N THR A 633 -3.62 12.01 30.72
CA THR A 633 -2.89 11.42 31.86
C THR A 633 -3.81 10.54 32.69
N CYS A 634 -3.36 9.33 33.02
CA CYS A 634 -4.12 8.42 33.87
C CYS A 634 -4.22 8.99 35.31
N ALA A 635 -5.43 9.30 35.76
CA ALA A 635 -5.69 9.83 37.08
C ALA A 635 -5.34 8.83 38.22
N ALA A 636 -5.45 7.52 37.95
CA ALA A 636 -5.20 6.48 38.96
C ALA A 636 -3.72 6.32 39.32
N CYS A 637 -2.82 6.44 38.33
CA CYS A 637 -1.38 6.29 38.56
C CYS A 637 -0.58 7.58 38.31
N SER A 638 -1.20 8.67 37.91
CA SER A 638 -0.53 9.94 37.58
C SER A 638 0.69 9.73 36.66
N SER A 639 0.53 8.95 35.57
CA SER A 639 1.56 8.50 34.63
C SER A 639 2.64 7.56 35.18
N LYS A 640 2.63 7.19 36.46
CA LYS A 640 3.65 6.32 37.08
C LYS A 640 3.54 4.85 36.68
N ARG A 641 2.48 4.45 35.97
CA ARG A 641 2.31 3.13 35.31
C ARG A 641 2.08 1.95 36.25
N TYR A 642 2.43 2.05 37.53
CA TYR A 642 2.31 1.01 38.56
C TYR A 642 1.26 1.35 39.60
N THR A 643 0.83 0.34 40.36
CA THR A 643 -0.02 0.55 41.53
C THR A 643 0.77 1.26 42.65
N ARG A 644 0.07 1.96 43.55
CA ARG A 644 0.71 2.62 44.69
C ARG A 644 1.51 1.63 45.56
N ALA A 645 0.98 0.43 45.79
CA ALA A 645 1.64 -0.62 46.55
C ALA A 645 2.96 -1.11 45.91
N THR A 646 3.04 -1.17 44.59
CA THR A 646 4.29 -1.48 43.87
C THR A 646 5.30 -0.35 43.96
N LEU A 647 4.84 0.90 43.90
CA LEU A 647 5.71 2.09 44.00
C LEU A 647 6.27 2.33 45.41
N GLU A 648 5.65 1.76 46.47
CA GLU A 648 6.17 1.79 47.84
C GLU A 648 7.40 0.87 48.03
N LEU A 649 7.59 -0.11 47.11
CA LEU A 649 8.77 -0.96 47.13
C LEU A 649 9.96 -0.22 46.53
N THR A 650 10.98 -0.02 47.31
CA THR A 650 12.15 0.76 46.92
C THR A 650 13.43 -0.03 46.96
N TYR A 651 14.36 0.30 46.08
CA TYR A 651 15.74 -0.11 46.13
C TYR A 651 16.62 1.16 46.30
N LYS A 652 17.42 1.23 47.36
CA LYS A 652 18.20 2.43 47.72
C LYS A 652 17.37 3.70 47.75
N GLY A 653 16.13 3.62 48.27
CA GLY A 653 15.22 4.76 48.43
C GLY A 653 14.49 5.20 47.16
N ARG A 654 14.56 4.44 46.06
CA ARG A 654 13.91 4.75 44.79
C ARG A 654 12.95 3.64 44.37
N SER A 655 11.80 4.01 43.81
CA SER A 655 10.84 3.08 43.24
C SER A 655 11.28 2.61 41.84
N ILE A 656 10.65 1.55 41.33
CA ILE A 656 10.90 1.08 39.96
C ILE A 656 10.56 2.14 38.91
N TYR A 657 9.62 3.03 39.17
CA TYR A 657 9.31 4.16 38.30
C TYR A 657 10.45 5.17 38.24
N ASP A 658 11.02 5.54 39.42
CA ASP A 658 12.12 6.50 39.51
C ASP A 658 13.37 5.99 38.79
N ASP A 659 13.63 4.67 38.83
CA ASP A 659 14.76 4.06 38.14
C ASP A 659 14.52 3.95 36.62
N MET A 660 13.27 3.81 36.17
CA MET A 660 12.91 3.80 34.74
C MET A 660 12.93 5.19 34.10
N ASP A 661 12.79 6.26 34.92
CA ASP A 661 12.80 7.65 34.46
C ASP A 661 14.22 8.28 34.52
N ARG A 662 15.26 7.50 34.88
CA ARG A 662 16.66 7.97 34.92
C ARG A 662 17.28 8.01 33.53
N HIS A 663 18.18 8.96 33.34
CA HIS A 663 19.08 8.97 32.21
C HIS A 663 20.12 7.84 32.33
N VAL A 664 20.46 7.25 31.20
CA VAL A 664 21.58 6.28 31.06
C VAL A 664 22.85 7.11 30.93
N ALA A 665 23.37 7.65 32.01
CA ALA A 665 24.67 8.34 32.04
C ALA A 665 25.68 7.48 32.76
#